data_de92f384382a8237b5051bbfc060e4bb
#
_entry.id   de92f384382a8237b5051bbfc060e4bb
#
_cell.length_a   1.000
_cell.length_b   1.000
_cell.length_c   1.000
_cell.angle_alpha   90.00
_cell.angle_beta   90.00
_cell.angle_gamma   90.00
#
_symmetry.space_group_name_H-M   'P 1'
#
loop_
_entity.id
_entity.type
_entity.pdbx_description
1 polymer ?
#
loop_
_entity_poly.entity_id
_entity_poly.type
_entity_poly.pdbx_seq_one_letter_code
_entity_poly.pdbx_strand_id
1 'polypeptide(L)'
;MSKAKKINTNKRRYRKFVLXFWFFFIAGILSLAGIFGAAALGYLGPMPPLAQLENPRTNLATQILSSDGVVLGKFYFNDNRTPITYDELPQNIVDALIATEXERYYDHAGIDWRGTLRAIFYLGKKGGASTITQQLARQLFVGVRSRNKKXAVLQKIKEWVLSVQLERRYTKNEIIAMYLNIYDXSNNADGVRSAAKXYFDTTPQALTLEQSATLVGMLKNSSLYNPLRXPEKVKQRRNVVFQQMLRXELLTAEETDSLSSLPLEXNYTPESHREGLATYFRAYLQEFMKKWIREXPKPNGENYNIYRDGLKIYTTIDSRLQAIGENAVSQHMKNLQKEFFLQNSKXXNPTXPFLDLREGEIDTLMTRTAYRSERWRKGXLAGMEDEALLETFKKPVPMQVFSWKGEIDTIMTPMDSIRYYKHFLRAAMMSMEPQTGHVKAWVGGFNYKHFQYDQVKQGRRQLGSTFKPFLYATAIDQLKLSPCDKFPDALYCIDAMKHGNIDAWCPKNSGDRYGRTRTLKNALANSVNTISARIMDKVGPQPVIDLVKKTGVTSYLPKVPSIALGTPDISLFELVGAYGTFANQGIYIEPIVITRIEDKNGMALFEVVPNTRDVISQEAAYVTVNLLQGVTEHGSGARLRHAGLEKTNYIYEKVVTGYPYIFENAIAGKTGTTQNQSDGWFMGMVPNLVTGVWVGGEDRSIHFKEIGFGQGATMALPIWGLYMRGAYENETLGISQEEFLAPELVSIPLDCEEYENETDPNVPAKPKANLDALGF
;
A
#
# COMPACT_ATOMS: atom_id res chain seq x y z
N MET A 1 -29.08 8.47 -96.96
CA MET A 1 -28.19 9.42 -96.22
C MET A 1 -28.57 9.62 -94.72
N SER A 2 -29.66 9.08 -94.17
CA SER A 2 -30.07 9.34 -92.78
C SER A 2 -29.49 8.37 -91.76
N LYS A 3 -29.12 7.13 -92.12
CA LYS A 3 -28.57 6.14 -91.17
C LYS A 3 -27.13 6.44 -90.69
N ALA A 4 -26.33 7.07 -91.54
CA ALA A 4 -24.94 7.39 -91.17
C ALA A 4 -24.84 8.56 -90.20
N LYS A 5 -25.79 9.49 -90.20
CA LYS A 5 -25.83 10.63 -89.29
C LYS A 5 -26.26 10.23 -87.84
N LYS A 6 -27.10 9.21 -87.69
CA LYS A 6 -27.56 8.72 -86.38
C LYS A 6 -26.45 7.95 -85.64
N ILE A 7 -25.62 7.23 -86.37
CA ILE A 7 -24.51 6.47 -85.75
C ILE A 7 -23.44 7.43 -85.27
N ASN A 8 -23.20 8.51 -85.90
CA ASN A 8 -22.17 9.48 -85.55
C ASN A 8 -22.60 10.32 -84.31
N THR A 9 -23.89 10.61 -84.16
CA THR A 9 -24.40 11.32 -82.95
C THR A 9 -24.40 10.43 -81.72
N ASN A 10 -24.66 9.13 -81.89
CA ASN A 10 -24.58 8.18 -80.73
C ASN A 10 -23.14 7.98 -80.28
N LYS A 11 -22.19 7.88 -81.20
CA LYS A 11 -20.75 7.78 -80.85
C LYS A 11 -20.26 9.03 -80.12
N ARG A 12 -20.72 10.24 -80.52
CA ARG A 12 -20.38 11.48 -79.78
C ARG A 12 -21.01 11.55 -78.43
N ARG A 13 -22.21 11.01 -78.26
CA ARG A 13 -22.93 10.98 -76.99
C ARG A 13 -22.25 10.01 -76.04
N TYR A 14 -21.84 8.82 -76.46
CA TYR A 14 -21.09 7.86 -75.75
C TYR A 14 -19.73 8.42 -75.28
N ARG A 15 -19.07 9.13 -76.17
CA ARG A 15 -17.78 9.72 -75.89
C ARG A 15 -17.87 10.75 -74.74
N LYS A 16 -18.94 11.53 -74.71
CA LYS A 16 -19.16 12.49 -73.64
C LYS A 16 -19.37 11.77 -72.31
N PHE A 17 -20.13 10.68 -72.24
CA PHE A 17 -20.36 9.91 -71.05
C PHE A 17 -19.06 9.24 -70.55
N VAL A 18 -18.27 8.76 -71.49
CA VAL A 18 -16.99 8.14 -71.17
C VAL A 18 -16.03 9.18 -70.60
N LEU A 19 -16.00 10.35 -71.16
CA LEU A 19 -15.19 11.46 -70.64
C LEU A 19 -15.66 11.90 -69.28
N UNK A 20 -16.67 11.93 -68.94
CA UNK A 20 -17.22 12.27 -67.73
C UNK A 20 -16.87 11.40 -66.75
N PHE A 21 -17.13 10.15 -67.11
CA PHE A 21 -16.75 9.12 -66.22
C PHE A 21 -15.27 9.23 -65.84
N TRP A 22 -14.41 9.36 -66.78
CA TRP A 22 -12.97 9.48 -66.52
C TRP A 22 -12.61 10.75 -65.78
N PHE A 23 -13.30 11.87 -66.07
CA PHE A 23 -13.09 13.11 -65.33
C PHE A 23 -13.43 12.91 -63.84
N PHE A 24 -14.60 12.36 -63.52
CA PHE A 24 -15.01 12.13 -62.15
C PHE A 24 -14.13 11.07 -61.48
N PHE A 25 -13.72 10.06 -62.24
CA PHE A 25 -12.84 9.01 -61.71
C PHE A 25 -11.47 9.59 -61.34
N ILE A 26 -10.86 10.37 -62.22
CA ILE A 26 -9.57 11.02 -61.99
C ILE A 26 -9.70 12.06 -60.87
N ALA A 27 -10.75 12.85 -60.87
CA ALA A 27 -11.02 13.84 -59.82
C ALA A 27 -11.16 13.17 -58.49
N GLY A 28 -11.83 12.01 -58.40
CA GLY A 28 -11.95 11.20 -57.22
C GLY A 28 -10.61 10.70 -56.73
N ILE A 29 -9.79 10.19 -57.63
CA ILE A 29 -8.43 9.70 -57.29
C ILE A 29 -7.56 10.84 -56.77
N LEU A 30 -7.60 12.01 -57.44
CA LEU A 30 -6.80 13.17 -57.05
C LEU A 30 -7.26 13.72 -55.70
N SER A 31 -8.59 13.72 -55.43
CA SER A 31 -9.13 14.13 -54.13
C SER A 31 -8.65 13.19 -53.01
N LEU A 32 -8.71 11.90 -53.28
CA LEU A 32 -8.26 10.90 -52.33
C LEU A 32 -6.75 11.06 -52.03
N ALA A 33 -5.96 11.19 -53.10
CA ALA A 33 -4.52 11.43 -52.98
C ALA A 33 -4.22 12.72 -52.23
N GLY A 34 -5.03 13.76 -52.44
CA GLY A 34 -4.91 15.03 -51.73
C GLY A 34 -5.18 14.88 -50.23
N ILE A 35 -6.21 14.11 -49.88
CA ILE A 35 -6.54 13.84 -48.46
C ILE A 35 -5.39 13.09 -47.79
N PHE A 36 -4.87 12.05 -48.41
CA PHE A 36 -3.75 11.29 -47.86
C PHE A 36 -2.48 12.11 -47.79
N GLY A 37 -2.22 12.94 -48.79
CA GLY A 37 -1.08 13.86 -48.78
C GLY A 37 -1.18 14.89 -47.70
N ALA A 38 -2.36 15.46 -47.49
CA ALA A 38 -2.60 16.42 -46.41
C ALA A 38 -2.39 15.78 -45.04
N ALA A 39 -2.84 14.52 -44.85
CA ALA A 39 -2.63 13.78 -43.63
C ALA A 39 -1.14 13.52 -43.38
N ALA A 40 -0.41 13.14 -44.45
CA ALA A 40 1.03 12.85 -44.33
C ALA A 40 1.84 14.10 -43.97
N LEU A 41 1.42 15.28 -44.45
CA LEU A 41 2.09 16.55 -44.16
C LEU A 41 1.64 17.20 -42.88
N GLY A 42 0.70 16.61 -42.16
CA GLY A 42 0.24 17.09 -40.89
C GLY A 42 -0.87 18.14 -40.94
N TYR A 43 -1.41 18.45 -42.10
CA TYR A 43 -2.48 19.46 -42.26
C TYR A 43 -3.80 19.02 -41.62
N LEU A 44 -3.99 17.71 -41.41
CA LEU A 44 -5.19 17.16 -40.77
C LEU A 44 -4.95 16.81 -39.28
N GLY A 45 -3.89 17.37 -38.71
CA GLY A 45 -3.51 17.13 -37.34
C GLY A 45 -2.15 16.45 -37.23
N PRO A 46 -1.53 16.49 -36.05
CA PRO A 46 -0.18 15.93 -35.88
C PRO A 46 -0.15 14.42 -36.10
N MET A 47 0.93 13.94 -36.69
CA MET A 47 1.19 12.53 -36.89
C MET A 47 2.11 12.03 -35.75
N PRO A 48 1.84 10.85 -35.21
CA PRO A 48 2.72 10.29 -34.14
C PRO A 48 4.11 10.02 -34.72
N PRO A 49 5.18 10.25 -33.93
CA PRO A 49 6.54 9.94 -34.39
C PRO A 49 6.79 8.43 -34.38
N LEU A 50 7.45 7.93 -35.44
CA LEU A 50 7.81 6.52 -35.55
C LEU A 50 8.93 6.11 -34.58
N ALA A 51 9.68 7.07 -34.07
CA ALA A 51 10.78 6.82 -33.14
C ALA A 51 10.35 6.04 -31.90
N GLN A 52 9.08 6.17 -31.49
CA GLN A 52 8.52 5.44 -30.37
C GLN A 52 8.56 3.92 -30.57
N LEU A 53 8.52 3.46 -31.82
CA LEU A 53 8.58 2.03 -32.14
C LEU A 53 9.99 1.48 -32.06
N GLU A 54 10.98 2.30 -32.37
CA GLU A 54 12.39 1.90 -32.36
C GLU A 54 12.90 1.75 -30.94
N ASN A 55 12.35 2.52 -30.01
CA ASN A 55 12.76 2.49 -28.62
C ASN A 55 11.53 2.46 -27.71
N PRO A 56 10.92 1.30 -27.53
CA PRO A 56 9.73 1.19 -26.66
C PRO A 56 10.01 1.42 -25.18
N ARG A 57 11.25 1.73 -24.82
CA ARG A 57 11.65 2.08 -23.44
C ARG A 57 11.19 3.47 -23.01
N THR A 58 10.33 4.12 -23.78
CA THR A 58 9.69 5.36 -23.34
C THR A 58 8.83 5.15 -22.12
N ASN A 59 8.42 3.89 -21.84
CA ASN A 59 7.73 3.54 -20.60
C ASN A 59 8.76 3.33 -19.50
N LEU A 60 8.99 4.35 -18.71
CA LEU A 60 9.97 4.32 -17.61
C LEU A 60 9.26 4.07 -16.28
N ALA A 61 9.77 3.12 -15.52
CA ALA A 61 9.25 2.81 -14.20
C ALA A 61 9.44 3.99 -13.26
N THR A 62 8.46 4.22 -12.39
CA THR A 62 8.60 5.14 -11.28
C THR A 62 9.39 4.45 -10.19
N GLN A 63 10.46 5.08 -9.72
CA GLN A 63 11.33 4.56 -8.67
C GLN A 63 10.94 5.14 -7.32
N ILE A 64 10.90 4.29 -6.30
CA ILE A 64 10.72 4.68 -4.90
C ILE A 64 12.09 4.60 -4.24
N LEU A 65 12.62 5.75 -3.82
CA LEU A 65 13.97 5.84 -3.27
C LEU A 65 13.92 6.09 -1.77
N SER A 66 14.74 5.36 -1.02
CA SER A 66 14.92 5.60 0.40
C SER A 66 15.76 6.86 0.62
N SER A 67 15.79 7.34 1.87
CA SER A 67 16.62 8.51 2.22
C SER A 67 18.12 8.24 2.07
N ASP A 68 18.52 6.97 2.16
CA ASP A 68 19.93 6.57 1.97
C ASP A 68 20.23 6.13 0.53
N GLY A 69 19.33 6.42 -0.42
CA GLY A 69 19.58 6.23 -1.85
C GLY A 69 19.30 4.84 -2.40
N VAL A 70 18.71 3.97 -1.62
CA VAL A 70 18.39 2.60 -2.06
C VAL A 70 17.01 2.59 -2.75
N VAL A 71 16.90 1.88 -3.86
CA VAL A 71 15.61 1.71 -4.53
C VAL A 71 14.78 0.71 -3.71
N LEU A 72 13.73 1.22 -3.06
CA LEU A 72 12.83 0.38 -2.25
C LEU A 72 11.90 -0.44 -3.15
N GLY A 73 11.55 0.11 -4.30
CA GLY A 73 10.66 -0.55 -5.25
C GLY A 73 10.45 0.32 -6.47
N LYS A 74 9.70 -0.21 -7.40
CA LYS A 74 9.36 0.47 -8.64
C LYS A 74 7.89 0.25 -8.97
N PHE A 75 7.25 1.27 -9.51
CA PHE A 75 5.95 1.12 -10.16
C PHE A 75 6.20 0.99 -11.64
N TYR A 76 5.89 -0.15 -12.22
CA TYR A 76 6.14 -0.44 -13.63
C TYR A 76 5.15 -1.48 -14.12
N PHE A 77 4.97 -1.55 -15.44
CA PHE A 77 4.10 -2.57 -16.02
C PHE A 77 4.73 -3.95 -15.91
N ASN A 78 6.07 -4.03 -16.08
CA ASN A 78 6.79 -5.29 -15.91
C ASN A 78 8.29 -5.01 -15.75
N ASP A 79 9.00 -6.02 -15.28
CA ASP A 79 10.46 -5.97 -15.07
C ASP A 79 11.24 -5.97 -16.38
N ASN A 80 10.67 -6.54 -17.41
CA ASN A 80 11.41 -6.94 -18.57
C ASN A 80 11.03 -6.06 -19.75
N ARG A 81 11.68 -4.91 -19.83
CA ARG A 81 11.37 -3.91 -20.83
C ARG A 81 12.25 -3.98 -22.08
N THR A 82 13.15 -4.96 -22.11
CA THR A 82 13.99 -5.18 -23.29
C THR A 82 13.12 -5.62 -24.44
N PRO A 83 13.15 -4.91 -25.58
CA PRO A 83 12.37 -5.35 -26.73
C PRO A 83 12.84 -6.71 -27.22
N ILE A 84 11.88 -7.55 -27.62
CA ILE A 84 12.23 -8.83 -28.21
C ILE A 84 12.46 -8.60 -29.71
N THR A 85 13.51 -9.23 -30.26
CA THR A 85 13.76 -9.20 -31.70
C THR A 85 13.01 -10.37 -32.36
N TYR A 86 12.83 -10.29 -33.67
CA TYR A 86 12.16 -11.36 -34.40
C TYR A 86 12.83 -12.73 -34.19
N ASP A 87 14.16 -12.74 -34.17
CA ASP A 87 14.92 -14.00 -33.97
C ASP A 87 14.69 -14.66 -32.62
N GLU A 88 14.26 -13.88 -31.62
CA GLU A 88 13.97 -14.40 -30.29
C GLU A 88 12.55 -14.96 -30.19
N LEU A 89 11.67 -14.68 -31.15
CA LEU A 89 10.29 -15.16 -31.13
C LEU A 89 10.25 -16.64 -31.55
N PRO A 90 9.46 -17.47 -30.85
CA PRO A 90 9.28 -18.84 -31.35
C PRO A 90 8.46 -18.85 -32.64
N GLN A 91 8.73 -19.81 -33.50
CA GLN A 91 8.03 -19.88 -34.78
C GLN A 91 6.51 -20.06 -34.59
N ASN A 92 6.10 -20.71 -33.50
CA ASN A 92 4.69 -20.98 -33.24
C ASN A 92 3.86 -19.70 -33.05
N ILE A 93 4.41 -18.65 -32.41
CA ILE A 93 3.62 -17.41 -32.23
C ILE A 93 3.54 -16.64 -33.56
N VAL A 94 4.60 -16.67 -34.36
CA VAL A 94 4.61 -16.03 -35.69
C VAL A 94 3.59 -16.72 -36.60
N ASP A 95 3.61 -18.05 -36.61
CA ASP A 95 2.66 -18.85 -37.41
C ASP A 95 1.21 -18.58 -36.98
N ALA A 96 0.95 -18.56 -35.68
CA ALA A 96 -0.38 -18.29 -35.14
C ALA A 96 -0.86 -16.88 -35.51
N LEU A 97 0.02 -15.91 -35.41
CA LEU A 97 -0.30 -14.50 -35.74
C LEU A 97 -0.65 -14.33 -37.23
N ILE A 98 0.19 -14.87 -38.07
CA ILE A 98 -0.02 -14.73 -39.54
C ILE A 98 -1.26 -15.50 -39.98
N ALA A 99 -1.48 -16.69 -39.47
CA ALA A 99 -2.67 -17.46 -39.82
C ALA A 99 -3.96 -16.77 -39.36
N THR A 100 -3.92 -16.04 -38.30
CA THR A 100 -5.11 -15.42 -37.69
C THR A 100 -5.37 -14.02 -38.23
N GLU A 101 -4.33 -13.22 -38.44
CA GLU A 101 -4.43 -11.80 -38.81
C GLU A 101 -4.16 -11.49 -40.28
N UNK A 102 -3.53 -12.24 -40.81
CA UNK A 102 -3.32 -11.93 -42.02
C UNK A 102 -2.55 -12.87 -42.72
N GLU A 103 -3.17 -13.66 -43.34
CA GLU A 103 -2.52 -14.70 -44.14
C GLU A 103 -1.73 -14.15 -45.35
N ARG A 104 -2.08 -12.99 -45.80
CA ARG A 104 -1.36 -12.32 -46.89
C ARG A 104 -0.38 -11.25 -46.39
N TYR A 105 0.05 -11.39 -45.14
CA TYR A 105 0.91 -10.38 -44.49
C TYR A 105 2.18 -10.09 -45.31
N TYR A 106 2.82 -11.12 -45.86
CA TYR A 106 4.06 -10.94 -46.60
C TYR A 106 3.85 -10.41 -48.03
N ASP A 107 2.59 -10.31 -48.50
CA ASP A 107 2.27 -9.98 -49.87
C ASP A 107 1.88 -8.52 -50.10
N HIS A 108 1.56 -7.76 -49.03
CA HIS A 108 1.08 -6.38 -49.21
C HIS A 108 2.11 -5.36 -48.72
N ALA A 109 1.90 -4.09 -49.08
CA ALA A 109 2.78 -2.97 -48.73
C ALA A 109 2.14 -2.10 -47.61
N GLY A 110 1.55 -2.75 -46.60
CA GLY A 110 0.91 -2.07 -45.45
C GLY A 110 -0.60 -2.06 -45.53
N ILE A 111 -1.17 -2.14 -46.72
CA ILE A 111 -2.62 -2.16 -46.95
C ILE A 111 -2.94 -3.37 -47.81
N ASP A 112 -3.83 -4.22 -47.39
CA ASP A 112 -4.31 -5.37 -48.13
C ASP A 112 -5.50 -4.92 -49.02
N TRP A 113 -5.21 -4.54 -50.22
CA TRP A 113 -6.22 -4.00 -51.13
C TRP A 113 -7.35 -4.99 -51.42
N ARG A 114 -7.02 -6.27 -51.54
CA ARG A 114 -8.04 -7.31 -51.75
C ARG A 114 -8.99 -7.42 -50.58
N GLY A 115 -8.45 -7.47 -49.36
CA GLY A 115 -9.24 -7.51 -48.15
C GLY A 115 -10.04 -6.25 -47.94
N THR A 116 -9.45 -5.09 -48.24
CA THR A 116 -10.11 -3.78 -48.11
C THR A 116 -11.31 -3.67 -49.06
N LEU A 117 -11.11 -4.06 -50.32
CA LEU A 117 -12.21 -4.05 -51.32
C LEU A 117 -13.32 -5.03 -50.91
N ARG A 118 -12.94 -6.22 -50.41
CA ARG A 118 -13.90 -7.18 -49.91
C ARG A 118 -14.70 -6.62 -48.74
N ALA A 119 -14.02 -5.98 -47.78
CA ALA A 119 -14.67 -5.39 -46.60
C ALA A 119 -15.65 -4.29 -47.02
N ILE A 120 -15.25 -3.45 -47.98
CA ILE A 120 -16.11 -2.38 -48.50
C ILE A 120 -17.33 -2.99 -49.21
N PHE A 121 -17.09 -3.97 -50.06
CA PHE A 121 -18.16 -4.59 -50.86
C PHE A 121 -19.22 -5.26 -49.99
N TYR A 122 -18.80 -5.96 -48.91
CA TYR A 122 -19.70 -6.64 -48.01
C TYR A 122 -20.02 -5.84 -46.75
N LEU A 123 -19.67 -4.53 -46.70
CA LEU A 123 -19.94 -3.63 -45.58
C LEU A 123 -19.45 -4.20 -44.25
N GLY A 124 -18.31 -4.86 -44.30
CA GLY A 124 -17.65 -5.44 -43.11
C GLY A 124 -18.23 -6.74 -42.62
N LYS A 125 -19.28 -7.25 -43.21
CA LYS A 125 -19.95 -8.49 -42.76
C LYS A 125 -19.09 -9.75 -42.88
N LYS A 126 -18.11 -9.74 -43.78
CA LYS A 126 -17.19 -10.87 -44.00
C LYS A 126 -15.81 -10.62 -43.40
N GLY A 127 -15.75 -9.89 -42.31
CA GLY A 127 -14.52 -9.63 -41.55
C GLY A 127 -13.87 -8.30 -41.89
N GLY A 128 -13.00 -7.87 -40.98
CA GLY A 128 -12.23 -6.65 -41.15
C GLY A 128 -11.09 -6.81 -42.15
N ALA A 129 -10.51 -5.71 -42.55
CA ALA A 129 -9.41 -5.68 -43.52
C ALA A 129 -8.16 -5.02 -42.96
N SER A 130 -8.09 -4.74 -41.67
CA SER A 130 -6.92 -4.11 -41.06
C SER A 130 -5.76 -5.09 -41.03
N THR A 131 -4.61 -4.66 -41.55
CA THR A 131 -3.40 -5.49 -41.52
C THR A 131 -2.67 -5.35 -40.21
N ILE A 132 -1.69 -6.24 -39.97
CA ILE A 132 -0.82 -6.15 -38.78
C ILE A 132 -0.15 -4.77 -38.76
N THR A 133 0.34 -4.31 -39.89
CA THR A 133 1.00 -2.99 -39.97
C THR A 133 0.05 -1.86 -39.62
N GLN A 134 -1.21 -1.94 -40.07
CA GLN A 134 -2.23 -0.95 -39.68
C GLN A 134 -2.55 -1.00 -38.19
N GLN A 135 -2.57 -2.20 -37.62
CA GLN A 135 -2.79 -2.35 -36.18
C GLN A 135 -1.61 -1.78 -35.38
N LEU A 136 -0.39 -1.98 -35.85
CA LEU A 136 0.81 -1.38 -35.25
C LEU A 136 0.71 0.14 -35.31
N ALA A 137 0.35 0.70 -36.47
CA ALA A 137 0.18 2.15 -36.65
C ALA A 137 -0.86 2.70 -35.65
N ARG A 138 -1.94 1.95 -35.41
CA ARG A 138 -2.99 2.34 -34.48
C ARG A 138 -2.45 2.48 -33.05
N GLN A 139 -1.50 1.63 -32.67
CA GLN A 139 -0.92 1.68 -31.32
C GLN A 139 -0.12 2.97 -31.07
N LEU A 140 0.28 3.68 -32.10
CA LEU A 140 1.00 4.94 -31.96
C LEU A 140 0.08 6.10 -31.56
N PHE A 141 -1.22 5.97 -31.76
CA PHE A 141 -2.17 7.01 -31.34
C PHE A 141 -2.51 6.83 -29.87
N VAL A 142 -2.31 7.89 -29.09
CA VAL A 142 -2.57 7.89 -27.66
C VAL A 142 -4.07 8.12 -27.43
N GLY A 143 -4.67 7.29 -26.56
CA GLY A 143 -6.04 7.48 -26.16
C GLY A 143 -7.01 6.55 -26.86
N VAL A 144 -8.27 6.75 -26.55
CA VAL A 144 -9.36 5.88 -26.98
C VAL A 144 -9.78 6.23 -28.40
N ARG A 145 -10.16 5.21 -29.17
CA ARG A 145 -10.73 5.40 -30.50
C ARG A 145 -11.87 6.41 -30.41
N SER A 146 -11.83 7.41 -31.27
CA SER A 146 -12.83 8.47 -31.23
C SER A 146 -14.24 7.92 -31.51
N ARG A 147 -15.19 8.34 -30.69
CA ARG A 147 -16.61 8.00 -30.90
C ARG A 147 -17.23 8.84 -31.99
N ASN A 148 -16.61 9.98 -32.34
CA ASN A 148 -17.03 10.83 -33.45
C ASN A 148 -16.67 10.16 -34.75
N LYS A 149 -17.62 9.96 -35.67
CA LYS A 149 -17.41 9.30 -36.96
C LYS A 149 -16.37 10.00 -37.80
N LYS A 150 -16.31 11.31 -37.81
CA LYS A 150 -15.30 12.10 -38.53
C LYS A 150 -13.89 11.86 -37.96
N UNK A 151 -13.74 11.72 -36.94
CA UNK A 151 -12.54 11.52 -36.33
C UNK A 151 -12.04 10.15 -36.49
N ALA A 152 -12.93 9.35 -36.44
CA ALA A 152 -12.56 7.97 -36.67
C ALA A 152 -12.07 7.76 -38.12
N VAL A 153 -12.74 8.36 -39.05
CA VAL A 153 -12.33 8.29 -40.46
C VAL A 153 -10.96 8.95 -40.64
N LEU A 154 -10.75 10.10 -40.02
CA LEU A 154 -9.48 10.80 -40.06
C LEU A 154 -8.36 9.98 -39.46
N GLN A 155 -8.62 9.36 -38.30
CA GLN A 155 -7.65 8.48 -37.66
C GLN A 155 -7.32 7.29 -38.58
N LYS A 156 -8.31 6.72 -39.22
CA LYS A 156 -8.11 5.60 -40.16
C LYS A 156 -7.22 6.00 -41.34
N ILE A 157 -7.42 7.20 -41.88
CA ILE A 157 -6.58 7.73 -42.93
C ILE A 157 -5.13 7.87 -42.44
N LYS A 158 -4.94 8.39 -41.24
CA LYS A 158 -3.61 8.53 -40.63
C LYS A 158 -2.96 7.16 -40.41
N GLU A 159 -3.74 6.16 -39.95
CA GLU A 159 -3.25 4.79 -39.80
C GLU A 159 -2.73 4.23 -41.11
N TRP A 160 -3.46 4.47 -42.21
CA TRP A 160 -3.06 4.00 -43.54
C TRP A 160 -1.75 4.67 -44.01
N VAL A 161 -1.62 5.99 -43.79
CA VAL A 161 -0.40 6.73 -44.12
C VAL A 161 0.79 6.16 -43.31
N LEU A 162 0.61 5.99 -42.01
CA LEU A 162 1.66 5.43 -41.14
C LEU A 162 2.03 4.00 -41.54
N SER A 163 1.04 3.20 -41.97
CA SER A 163 1.28 1.81 -42.35
C SER A 163 2.21 1.75 -43.58
N VAL A 164 1.97 2.61 -44.56
CA VAL A 164 2.83 2.69 -45.74
C VAL A 164 4.24 3.15 -45.35
N GLN A 165 4.34 4.15 -44.47
CA GLN A 165 5.64 4.63 -43.98
C GLN A 165 6.40 3.54 -43.21
N LEU A 166 5.70 2.75 -42.39
CA LEU A 166 6.31 1.64 -41.65
C LEU A 166 6.86 0.58 -42.59
N GLU A 167 6.07 0.22 -43.63
CA GLU A 167 6.49 -0.80 -44.59
C GLU A 167 7.69 -0.36 -45.41
N ARG A 168 7.82 0.94 -45.62
CA ARG A 168 8.97 1.50 -46.35
C ARG A 168 10.23 1.57 -45.50
N ARG A 169 10.07 1.65 -44.18
CA ARG A 169 11.19 1.86 -43.26
C ARG A 169 11.69 0.57 -42.62
N TYR A 170 10.82 -0.42 -42.41
CA TYR A 170 11.12 -1.64 -41.65
C TYR A 170 10.74 -2.88 -42.46
N THR A 171 11.47 -3.99 -42.20
CA THR A 171 11.13 -5.27 -42.81
C THR A 171 9.84 -5.83 -42.19
N LYS A 172 9.21 -6.78 -42.91
CA LYS A 172 8.02 -7.47 -42.41
C LYS A 172 8.28 -8.13 -41.05
N ASN A 173 9.45 -8.75 -40.86
CA ASN A 173 9.80 -9.42 -39.63
C ASN A 173 10.02 -8.42 -38.49
N GLU A 174 10.63 -7.27 -38.79
CA GLU A 174 10.78 -6.20 -37.80
C GLU A 174 9.41 -5.67 -37.34
N ILE A 175 8.46 -5.54 -38.25
CA ILE A 175 7.11 -5.06 -37.95
C ILE A 175 6.38 -6.04 -37.04
N ILE A 176 6.53 -7.36 -37.29
CA ILE A 176 5.95 -8.38 -36.39
C ILE A 176 6.51 -8.23 -34.97
N ALA A 177 7.83 -8.10 -34.84
CA ALA A 177 8.48 -7.94 -33.55
C ALA A 177 8.02 -6.67 -32.85
N MET A 178 7.97 -5.55 -33.57
CA MET A 178 7.49 -4.27 -33.01
C MET A 178 6.06 -4.38 -32.51
N TYR A 179 5.19 -5.02 -33.27
CA TYR A 179 3.78 -5.17 -32.91
C TYR A 179 3.63 -5.98 -31.62
N LEU A 180 4.35 -7.09 -31.54
CA LEU A 180 4.31 -7.95 -30.35
C LEU A 180 4.99 -7.32 -29.14
N ASN A 181 5.90 -6.36 -29.35
CA ASN A 181 6.54 -5.64 -28.26
C ASN A 181 5.65 -4.60 -27.60
N ILE A 182 4.69 -4.04 -28.34
CA ILE A 182 3.94 -2.90 -27.80
C ILE A 182 2.46 -3.19 -27.56
N TYR A 183 1.93 -4.31 -28.02
CA TYR A 183 0.50 -4.62 -27.85
C TYR A 183 0.17 -4.80 -26.37
N ASP A 184 -0.93 -4.17 -25.95
CA ASP A 184 -1.40 -4.22 -24.57
C ASP A 184 -2.28 -5.46 -24.33
N UNK A 185 -1.71 -6.41 -23.60
CA UNK A 185 -2.28 -7.54 -23.32
C UNK A 185 -3.07 -7.50 -22.19
N SER A 186 -3.49 -6.31 -21.68
CA SER A 186 -4.28 -6.11 -20.46
C SER A 186 -3.55 -6.61 -19.21
N ASN A 187 -4.10 -6.31 -18.03
CA ASN A 187 -3.51 -6.71 -16.72
C ASN A 187 -2.04 -6.28 -16.59
N ASN A 188 -1.73 -5.11 -17.10
CA ASN A 188 -0.40 -4.48 -17.10
C ASN A 188 0.64 -5.29 -17.89
N ALA A 189 0.20 -6.13 -18.81
CA ALA A 189 1.09 -6.91 -19.67
C ALA A 189 1.25 -6.22 -21.02
N ASP A 190 2.20 -5.30 -21.11
CA ASP A 190 2.54 -4.58 -22.37
C ASP A 190 3.59 -5.37 -23.14
N GLY A 191 3.20 -5.89 -24.28
CA GLY A 191 4.09 -6.66 -25.14
C GLY A 191 4.13 -8.14 -24.80
N VAL A 192 4.69 -8.92 -25.73
CA VAL A 192 4.70 -10.38 -25.64
C VAL A 192 5.55 -10.88 -24.47
N ARG A 193 6.66 -10.21 -24.17
CA ARG A 193 7.54 -10.63 -23.07
C ARG A 193 6.80 -10.50 -21.73
N SER A 194 6.11 -9.37 -21.54
CA SER A 194 5.30 -9.12 -20.34
C SER A 194 4.13 -10.09 -20.25
N ALA A 195 3.46 -10.34 -21.38
CA ALA A 195 2.31 -11.24 -21.40
C ALA A 195 2.71 -12.68 -21.10
N ALA A 196 3.83 -13.13 -21.63
CA ALA A 196 4.36 -14.46 -21.32
C ALA A 196 4.63 -14.60 -19.82
N LYS A 197 5.18 -13.61 -19.24
CA LYS A 197 5.44 -13.59 -17.80
C LYS A 197 4.14 -13.50 -16.96
N UNK A 198 3.37 -12.67 -17.48
CA UNK A 198 2.22 -12.43 -16.78
C UNK A 198 1.30 -13.55 -16.75
N TYR A 199 1.01 -14.09 -17.72
CA TYR A 199 -0.03 -15.09 -17.81
C TYR A 199 0.49 -16.52 -17.64
N PHE A 200 1.73 -16.79 -17.98
CA PHE A 200 2.25 -18.16 -18.04
C PHE A 200 3.54 -18.38 -17.25
N ASP A 201 4.05 -17.34 -16.63
CA ASP A 201 5.32 -17.38 -15.86
C ASP A 201 6.44 -18.00 -16.69
N THR A 202 6.60 -17.52 -17.92
CA THR A 202 7.57 -18.05 -18.87
C THR A 202 8.18 -16.90 -19.68
N THR A 203 9.16 -17.26 -20.52
CA THR A 203 9.76 -16.33 -21.48
C THR A 203 9.08 -16.50 -22.85
N PRO A 204 9.15 -15.50 -23.74
CA PRO A 204 8.60 -15.68 -25.09
C PRO A 204 9.19 -16.86 -25.83
N GLN A 205 10.50 -17.11 -25.67
CA GLN A 205 11.20 -18.21 -26.32
C GLN A 205 10.66 -19.57 -25.91
N ALA A 206 10.11 -19.68 -24.70
CA ALA A 206 9.63 -20.92 -24.11
C ALA A 206 8.10 -21.11 -24.25
N LEU A 207 7.40 -20.19 -24.91
CA LEU A 207 5.96 -20.30 -25.09
C LEU A 207 5.59 -21.55 -25.87
N THR A 208 4.66 -22.33 -25.34
CA THR A 208 4.09 -23.47 -26.05
C THR A 208 3.13 -22.95 -27.12
N LEU A 209 2.73 -23.84 -28.07
CA LEU A 209 1.81 -23.47 -29.10
C LEU A 209 0.46 -22.99 -28.54
N GLU A 210 -0.08 -23.67 -27.53
CA GLU A 210 -1.35 -23.27 -26.93
C GLU A 210 -1.24 -21.94 -26.18
N GLN A 211 -0.09 -21.66 -25.57
CA GLN A 211 0.16 -20.36 -24.93
C GLN A 211 0.27 -19.25 -25.98
N SER A 212 1.01 -19.51 -27.05
CA SER A 212 1.15 -18.56 -28.17
C SER A 212 -0.20 -18.28 -28.81
N ALA A 213 -1.01 -19.30 -29.06
CA ALA A 213 -2.34 -19.14 -29.63
C ALA A 213 -3.27 -18.34 -28.72
N THR A 214 -3.13 -18.50 -27.40
CA THR A 214 -3.88 -17.71 -26.42
C THR A 214 -3.55 -16.23 -26.58
N LEU A 215 -2.26 -15.91 -26.59
CA LEU A 215 -1.82 -14.50 -26.72
C LEU A 215 -2.25 -13.89 -28.07
N VAL A 216 -2.13 -14.65 -29.15
CA VAL A 216 -2.57 -14.20 -30.47
C VAL A 216 -4.07 -13.95 -30.49
N GLY A 217 -4.85 -14.82 -29.86
CA GLY A 217 -6.30 -14.66 -29.75
C GLY A 217 -6.67 -13.38 -29.03
N MET A 218 -5.90 -12.99 -28.03
CA MET A 218 -6.14 -11.75 -27.27
C MET A 218 -5.89 -10.49 -28.08
N LEU A 219 -5.11 -10.57 -29.15
CA LEU A 219 -4.77 -9.41 -29.98
C LEU A 219 -6.00 -8.79 -30.67
N LYS A 220 -7.08 -9.53 -30.79
CA LYS A 220 -8.33 -9.00 -31.33
C LYS A 220 -8.93 -7.92 -30.43
N ASN A 221 -8.95 -8.18 -29.13
CA ASN A 221 -9.42 -7.26 -28.10
C ASN A 221 -9.06 -7.84 -26.74
N SER A 222 -7.97 -7.39 -26.13
CA SER A 222 -7.47 -7.96 -24.89
C SER A 222 -8.36 -7.67 -23.68
N SER A 223 -9.21 -6.64 -23.75
CA SER A 223 -10.19 -6.39 -22.67
C SER A 223 -11.31 -7.42 -22.69
N LEU A 224 -11.80 -7.73 -23.89
CA LEU A 224 -12.86 -8.73 -24.07
C LEU A 224 -12.32 -10.14 -23.87
N TYR A 225 -11.11 -10.42 -24.37
CA TYR A 225 -10.47 -11.73 -24.27
C TYR A 225 -9.41 -11.70 -23.18
N ASN A 226 -9.84 -11.44 -21.93
CA ASN A 226 -8.99 -11.35 -20.77
C ASN A 226 -8.97 -12.70 -20.05
N PRO A 227 -7.83 -13.39 -19.95
CA PRO A 227 -7.78 -14.73 -19.36
C PRO A 227 -8.22 -14.80 -17.91
N LEU A 228 -8.10 -13.69 -17.18
CA LEU A 228 -8.50 -13.65 -15.77
C LEU A 228 -10.01 -13.42 -15.60
N ARG A 229 -10.61 -12.73 -16.56
CA ARG A 229 -12.06 -12.43 -16.52
C ARG A 229 -12.91 -13.41 -17.31
N UNK A 230 -12.45 -13.88 -18.43
CA UNK A 230 -13.01 -14.55 -19.09
C UNK A 230 -12.49 -15.61 -19.50
N PRO A 231 -12.08 -16.48 -18.86
CA PRO A 231 -11.27 -17.58 -19.37
C PRO A 231 -11.93 -18.44 -20.44
N GLU A 232 -13.23 -18.63 -20.35
CA GLU A 232 -13.93 -19.44 -21.37
C GLU A 232 -13.95 -18.75 -22.72
N LYS A 233 -14.14 -17.43 -22.76
CA LYS A 233 -14.08 -16.66 -24.00
C LYS A 233 -12.67 -16.73 -24.60
N VAL A 234 -11.64 -16.67 -23.75
CA VAL A 234 -10.24 -16.74 -24.19
C VAL A 234 -9.94 -18.13 -24.75
N LYS A 235 -10.42 -19.18 -24.12
CA LYS A 235 -10.25 -20.55 -24.61
C LYS A 235 -10.92 -20.71 -26.00
N GLN A 236 -12.14 -20.18 -26.18
CA GLN A 236 -12.83 -20.22 -27.45
C GLN A 236 -12.05 -19.46 -28.50
N ARG A 237 -11.53 -18.28 -28.15
CA ARG A 237 -10.74 -17.47 -29.09
C ARG A 237 -9.43 -18.14 -29.43
N ARG A 238 -8.76 -18.77 -28.46
CA ARG A 238 -7.58 -19.60 -28.71
C ARG A 238 -7.88 -20.69 -29.74
N ASN A 239 -9.03 -21.36 -29.56
CA ASN A 239 -9.42 -22.44 -30.46
C ASN A 239 -9.73 -21.92 -31.88
N VAL A 240 -10.21 -20.68 -32.01
CA VAL A 240 -10.34 -20.03 -33.32
C VAL A 240 -8.96 -19.88 -33.97
N VAL A 241 -7.94 -19.53 -33.21
CA VAL A 241 -6.58 -19.44 -33.72
C VAL A 241 -6.12 -20.80 -34.25
N PHE A 242 -6.38 -21.87 -33.50
CA PHE A 242 -6.05 -23.24 -33.98
C PHE A 242 -6.77 -23.57 -35.28
N GLN A 243 -8.05 -23.20 -35.44
CA GLN A 243 -8.80 -23.42 -36.66
C GLN A 243 -8.20 -22.64 -37.84
N GLN A 244 -7.74 -21.42 -37.60
CA GLN A 244 -7.06 -20.63 -38.63
C GLN A 244 -5.72 -21.28 -39.04
N MET A 245 -5.01 -21.84 -38.06
CA MET A 245 -3.75 -22.55 -38.34
C MET A 245 -4.01 -23.84 -39.12
N LEU A 246 -5.10 -24.53 -38.85
CA LEU A 246 -5.55 -25.70 -39.64
C LEU A 246 -5.85 -25.26 -41.08
N ARG A 247 -6.51 -24.21 -41.25
CA ARG A 247 -6.80 -23.65 -42.58
C ARG A 247 -5.53 -23.31 -43.35
N UNK A 248 -4.64 -22.81 -42.57
CA UNK A 248 -3.45 -22.54 -43.07
C UNK A 248 -2.55 -23.63 -43.14
N GLU A 249 -2.97 -24.83 -43.13
CA GLU A 249 -2.25 -26.07 -43.18
C GLU A 249 -1.01 -26.14 -42.28
N LEU A 250 -0.99 -25.33 -41.21
CA LEU A 250 0.06 -25.32 -40.18
C LEU A 250 -0.17 -26.40 -39.14
N LEU A 251 -1.41 -26.89 -39.02
CA LEU A 251 -1.81 -27.97 -38.12
C LEU A 251 -2.61 -29.00 -38.91
N THR A 252 -2.55 -30.24 -38.47
CA THR A 252 -3.45 -31.31 -38.96
C THR A 252 -4.78 -31.22 -38.20
N ALA A 253 -5.81 -31.86 -38.73
CA ALA A 253 -7.11 -31.93 -38.04
C ALA A 253 -6.98 -32.62 -36.68
N GLU A 254 -6.14 -33.68 -36.58
CA GLU A 254 -5.91 -34.39 -35.32
C GLU A 254 -5.21 -33.52 -34.30
N GLU A 255 -4.19 -32.78 -34.71
CA GLU A 255 -3.48 -31.83 -33.84
C GLU A 255 -4.43 -30.75 -33.34
N THR A 256 -5.27 -30.23 -34.24
CA THR A 256 -6.25 -29.17 -33.90
C THR A 256 -7.24 -29.65 -32.84
N ASP A 257 -7.78 -30.86 -33.00
CA ASP A 257 -8.70 -31.46 -32.04
C ASP A 257 -8.04 -31.66 -30.67
N SER A 258 -6.82 -32.18 -30.69
CA SER A 258 -6.04 -32.39 -29.47
C SER A 258 -5.78 -31.09 -28.72
N LEU A 259 -5.28 -30.06 -29.42
CA LEU A 259 -4.96 -28.77 -28.84
C LEU A 259 -6.22 -28.06 -28.32
N SER A 260 -7.32 -28.16 -29.07
CA SER A 260 -8.58 -27.49 -28.70
C SER A 260 -9.19 -28.07 -27.43
N SER A 261 -8.88 -29.31 -27.11
CA SER A 261 -9.38 -29.98 -25.89
C SER A 261 -8.58 -29.60 -24.63
N LEU A 262 -7.38 -29.02 -24.79
CA LEU A 262 -6.55 -28.65 -23.65
C LEU A 262 -7.22 -27.52 -22.85
N PRO A 263 -7.15 -27.60 -21.51
CA PRO A 263 -7.67 -26.50 -20.69
C PRO A 263 -6.81 -25.26 -20.84
N LEU A 264 -7.37 -24.10 -20.56
CA LEU A 264 -6.61 -22.86 -20.47
C LEU A 264 -5.90 -22.85 -19.12
N GLU A 265 -4.59 -22.96 -19.13
CA GLU A 265 -3.80 -22.96 -17.91
C GLU A 265 -3.05 -21.66 -17.70
N UNK A 266 -3.34 -20.80 -17.02
CA UNK A 266 -2.80 -19.63 -16.72
C UNK A 266 -2.04 -19.85 -15.52
N ASN A 267 -0.93 -19.49 -15.44
CA ASN A 267 -0.07 -19.38 -14.26
C ASN A 267 0.15 -17.90 -14.00
N TYR A 268 -0.87 -17.25 -13.52
CA TYR A 268 -0.88 -15.79 -13.37
C TYR A 268 0.08 -15.38 -12.24
N THR A 269 1.14 -14.65 -12.62
CA THR A 269 2.14 -14.11 -11.69
C THR A 269 2.20 -12.60 -11.87
N PRO A 270 1.32 -11.84 -11.17
CA PRO A 270 1.38 -10.39 -11.28
C PRO A 270 2.71 -9.90 -10.72
N GLU A 271 3.21 -8.84 -11.29
CA GLU A 271 4.34 -8.13 -10.71
C GLU A 271 3.95 -7.72 -9.31
N SER A 272 4.59 -8.33 -8.33
CA SER A 272 4.12 -8.25 -6.96
C SER A 272 4.85 -7.18 -6.17
N HIS A 273 4.10 -6.22 -5.64
CA HIS A 273 4.57 -5.32 -4.57
C HIS A 273 4.47 -6.02 -3.21
N ARG A 274 4.15 -7.31 -3.21
CA ARG A 274 3.92 -8.10 -1.98
C ARG A 274 5.21 -8.59 -1.33
N GLU A 275 6.33 -8.50 -2.04
CA GLU A 275 7.63 -8.95 -1.55
C GLU A 275 8.64 -7.80 -1.57
N GLY A 276 9.72 -7.96 -0.80
CA GLY A 276 10.78 -6.97 -0.70
C GLY A 276 10.61 -6.08 0.52
N LEU A 277 11.39 -5.03 0.57
CA LEU A 277 11.45 -4.14 1.72
C LEU A 277 10.30 -3.12 1.68
N ALA A 278 9.76 -2.79 2.86
CA ALA A 278 8.77 -1.73 3.03
C ALA A 278 7.50 -1.96 2.22
N THR A 279 6.99 -3.20 2.18
CA THR A 279 5.82 -3.54 1.36
C THR A 279 4.57 -2.73 1.74
N TYR A 280 4.29 -2.56 3.03
CA TYR A 280 3.12 -1.82 3.49
C TYR A 280 3.24 -0.33 3.16
N PHE A 281 4.44 0.21 3.32
CA PHE A 281 4.72 1.61 2.98
C PHE A 281 4.56 1.84 1.47
N ARG A 282 5.06 0.92 0.64
CA ARG A 282 4.93 1.04 -0.82
C ARG A 282 3.46 1.01 -1.24
N ALA A 283 2.63 0.18 -0.58
CA ALA A 283 1.20 0.15 -0.86
C ALA A 283 0.54 1.49 -0.49
N TYR A 284 0.93 2.07 0.64
CA TYR A 284 0.47 3.40 1.05
C TYR A 284 0.88 4.46 0.02
N LEU A 285 2.12 4.40 -0.46
CA LEU A 285 2.62 5.34 -1.47
C LEU A 285 1.81 5.26 -2.77
N GLN A 286 1.40 4.06 -3.16
CA GLN A 286 0.60 3.91 -4.38
C GLN A 286 -0.71 4.69 -4.27
N GLU A 287 -1.37 4.64 -3.11
CA GLU A 287 -2.59 5.40 -2.86
C GLU A 287 -2.32 6.91 -2.83
N PHE A 288 -1.22 7.30 -2.20
CA PHE A 288 -0.78 8.71 -2.19
C PHE A 288 -0.56 9.21 -3.61
N MET A 289 0.12 8.43 -4.45
CA MET A 289 0.45 8.82 -5.81
C MET A 289 -0.79 8.91 -6.70
N LYS A 290 -1.77 8.04 -6.50
CA LYS A 290 -3.05 8.13 -7.23
C LYS A 290 -3.71 9.49 -7.00
N LYS A 291 -3.74 9.93 -5.75
CA LYS A 291 -4.31 11.23 -5.38
C LYS A 291 -3.48 12.38 -5.96
N TRP A 292 -2.16 12.32 -5.81
CA TRP A 292 -1.24 13.35 -6.29
C TRP A 292 -1.36 13.53 -7.81
N ILE A 293 -1.45 12.42 -8.55
CA ILE A 293 -1.57 12.42 -10.02
C ILE A 293 -2.85 13.16 -10.45
N ARG A 294 -3.94 12.94 -9.76
CA ARG A 294 -5.20 13.63 -10.06
C ARG A 294 -5.10 15.14 -9.82
N GLU A 295 -4.30 15.54 -8.84
CA GLU A 295 -4.16 16.94 -8.45
C GLU A 295 -3.03 17.69 -9.16
N UNK A 296 -1.99 17.10 -9.82
CA UNK A 296 -1.11 17.53 -10.30
C UNK A 296 -0.99 17.21 -11.50
N PRO A 297 -1.75 17.78 -12.57
CA PRO A 297 -1.60 17.41 -13.97
C PRO A 297 -0.34 17.98 -14.61
N LYS A 298 0.00 17.40 -15.76
CA LYS A 298 1.10 17.92 -16.57
C LYS A 298 0.74 19.32 -17.12
N PRO A 299 1.74 20.11 -17.55
CA PRO A 299 1.46 21.41 -18.18
C PRO A 299 0.51 21.31 -19.40
N ASN A 300 0.51 20.19 -20.11
CA ASN A 300 -0.38 19.98 -21.27
C ASN A 300 -1.79 19.53 -20.89
N GLY A 301 -2.09 19.41 -19.60
CA GLY A 301 -3.40 19.00 -19.08
C GLY A 301 -3.59 17.51 -18.90
N GLU A 302 -2.65 16.68 -19.35
CA GLU A 302 -2.70 15.24 -19.16
C GLU A 302 -2.27 14.88 -17.74
N ASN A 303 -2.72 13.74 -17.25
CA ASN A 303 -2.27 13.22 -15.93
C ASN A 303 -0.94 12.49 -16.09
N TYR A 304 -0.09 12.60 -15.08
CA TYR A 304 1.10 11.75 -15.01
C TYR A 304 0.66 10.29 -14.90
N ASN A 305 1.45 9.40 -15.49
CA ASN A 305 1.23 7.97 -15.42
C ASN A 305 2.37 7.36 -14.59
N ILE A 306 2.03 6.83 -13.43
CA ILE A 306 3.01 6.30 -12.47
C ILE A 306 3.82 5.14 -13.07
N TYR A 307 3.26 4.44 -14.06
CA TYR A 307 3.90 3.27 -14.66
C TYR A 307 4.75 3.60 -15.88
N ARG A 308 4.63 4.80 -16.44
CA ARG A 308 5.23 5.14 -17.75
C ARG A 308 6.12 6.38 -17.73
N ASP A 309 5.90 7.30 -16.83
CA ASP A 309 6.54 8.62 -16.90
C ASP A 309 7.88 8.71 -16.17
N GLY A 310 8.33 7.63 -15.54
CA GLY A 310 9.65 7.58 -14.96
C GLY A 310 9.86 8.55 -13.83
N LEU A 311 8.87 8.69 -12.96
CA LEU A 311 8.96 9.58 -11.81
C LEU A 311 9.97 9.01 -10.80
N LYS A 312 10.59 9.89 -10.04
CA LYS A 312 11.41 9.49 -8.89
C LYS A 312 10.76 10.03 -7.64
N ILE A 313 10.41 9.12 -6.72
CA ILE A 313 9.77 9.47 -5.45
C ILE A 313 10.82 9.35 -4.36
N TYR A 314 11.23 10.49 -3.79
CA TYR A 314 12.20 10.53 -2.70
C TYR A 314 11.45 10.43 -1.39
N THR A 315 11.64 9.33 -0.67
CA THR A 315 10.97 9.09 0.61
C THR A 315 11.91 9.36 1.76
N THR A 316 11.35 9.41 2.96
CA THR A 316 12.11 9.60 4.20
C THR A 316 12.61 8.27 4.77
N ILE A 317 12.10 7.14 4.31
CA ILE A 317 12.44 5.81 4.84
C ILE A 317 13.94 5.57 4.69
N ASP A 318 14.60 5.17 5.79
CA ASP A 318 15.97 4.69 5.75
C ASP A 318 15.91 3.18 5.56
N SER A 319 16.53 2.69 4.48
CA SER A 319 16.42 1.27 4.14
C SER A 319 17.02 0.37 5.24
N ARG A 320 18.04 0.85 5.94
CA ARG A 320 18.71 0.09 7.01
C ARG A 320 17.80 -0.01 8.23
N LEU A 321 17.21 1.11 8.65
CA LEU A 321 16.23 1.11 9.77
C LEU A 321 15.00 0.31 9.41
N GLN A 322 14.54 0.40 8.17
CA GLN A 322 13.38 -0.38 7.72
C GLN A 322 13.65 -1.88 7.83
N ALA A 323 14.83 -2.32 7.37
CA ALA A 323 15.20 -3.73 7.43
C ALA A 323 15.30 -4.22 8.87
N ILE A 324 15.92 -3.41 9.74
CA ILE A 324 16.03 -3.74 11.17
C ILE A 324 14.63 -3.87 11.78
N GLY A 325 13.74 -2.93 11.44
CA GLY A 325 12.37 -2.94 11.97
C GLY A 325 11.58 -4.16 11.50
N GLU A 326 11.65 -4.49 10.22
CA GLU A 326 10.96 -5.67 9.68
C GLU A 326 11.45 -6.95 10.34
N ASN A 327 12.77 -7.04 10.56
CA ASN A 327 13.36 -8.21 11.23
C ASN A 327 12.94 -8.28 12.69
N ALA A 328 12.91 -7.16 13.39
CA ALA A 328 12.48 -7.12 14.80
C ALA A 328 11.03 -7.58 14.94
N VAL A 329 10.14 -7.07 14.09
CA VAL A 329 8.73 -7.46 14.10
C VAL A 329 8.59 -8.97 13.84
N SER A 330 9.26 -9.48 12.79
CA SER A 330 9.15 -10.90 12.44
C SER A 330 9.69 -11.79 13.53
N GLN A 331 10.85 -11.46 14.07
CA GLN A 331 11.50 -12.26 15.11
C GLN A 331 10.63 -12.39 16.37
N HIS A 332 10.10 -11.26 16.84
CA HIS A 332 9.29 -11.28 18.05
C HIS A 332 7.91 -11.90 17.80
N MET A 333 7.26 -11.56 16.68
CA MET A 333 5.91 -12.06 16.41
C MET A 333 5.89 -13.56 16.17
N LYS A 334 6.93 -14.11 15.55
CA LYS A 334 7.09 -15.56 15.44
C LYS A 334 7.13 -16.21 16.83
N ASN A 335 7.91 -15.64 17.73
CA ASN A 335 8.07 -16.15 19.10
C ASN A 335 6.79 -15.95 19.92
N LEU A 336 6.20 -14.77 19.86
CA LEU A 336 4.98 -14.45 20.62
C LEU A 336 3.80 -15.32 20.13
N GLN A 337 3.70 -15.57 18.84
CA GLN A 337 2.63 -16.40 18.28
C GLN A 337 2.73 -17.83 18.77
N LYS A 338 3.94 -18.35 18.88
CA LYS A 338 4.18 -19.69 19.45
C LYS A 338 3.59 -19.77 20.85
N GLU A 339 3.84 -18.76 21.67
CA GLU A 339 3.31 -18.70 23.04
C GLU A 339 1.79 -18.54 23.03
N PHE A 340 1.26 -17.73 22.11
CA PHE A 340 -0.18 -17.52 22.00
C PHE A 340 -0.92 -18.82 21.68
N PHE A 341 -0.36 -19.63 20.77
CA PHE A 341 -0.94 -20.94 20.47
C PHE A 341 -0.94 -21.86 21.69
N LEU A 342 0.10 -21.78 22.53
CA LEU A 342 0.15 -22.58 23.77
C LEU A 342 -0.88 -22.10 24.78
N GLN A 343 -1.01 -20.78 24.99
CA GLN A 343 -1.89 -20.21 25.99
C GLN A 343 -3.37 -20.20 25.55
N ASN A 344 -3.63 -20.22 24.26
CA ASN A 344 -4.98 -20.11 23.71
C ASN A 344 -5.31 -21.31 22.80
N SER A 345 -4.87 -22.50 23.22
CA SER A 345 -5.17 -23.76 22.49
C SER A 345 -6.61 -24.19 22.75
N LYS A 346 -7.14 -25.04 21.94
CA LYS A 346 -8.49 -25.62 22.10
C LYS A 346 -8.72 -26.23 23.48
N UNK A 347 -7.72 -26.57 24.03
CA UNK A 347 -7.70 -27.17 25.30
C UNK A 347 -7.92 -26.20 26.39
N UNK A 348 -7.39 -25.17 26.04
CA UNK A 348 -7.47 -24.11 26.92
C UNK A 348 -8.58 -23.22 26.70
N ASN A 349 -9.00 -23.20 25.40
CA ASN A 349 -10.11 -22.33 24.96
C ASN A 349 -10.98 -23.04 23.91
N PRO A 350 -12.16 -23.52 24.29
CA PRO A 350 -13.04 -24.21 23.32
C PRO A 350 -13.43 -23.36 22.12
N THR A 351 -13.43 -22.02 22.24
CA THR A 351 -13.84 -21.11 21.16
C THR A 351 -12.67 -20.49 20.37
N UNK A 352 -11.47 -20.91 20.53
CA UNK A 352 -10.42 -20.59 19.92
C UNK A 352 -10.71 -19.98 18.80
N PRO A 353 -10.08 -18.91 18.37
CA PRO A 353 -9.20 -18.07 19.22
C PRO A 353 -9.93 -17.06 20.08
N PHE A 354 -11.21 -17.03 20.02
CA PHE A 354 -12.02 -16.00 20.67
C PHE A 354 -12.18 -16.24 22.16
N LEU A 355 -12.14 -15.15 22.91
CA LEU A 355 -12.42 -15.14 24.33
C LEU A 355 -13.60 -14.20 24.60
N ASP A 356 -14.37 -14.50 25.63
CA ASP A 356 -15.42 -13.62 26.14
C ASP A 356 -16.57 -13.38 25.14
N LEU A 357 -16.76 -14.28 24.18
CA LEU A 357 -17.85 -14.21 23.21
C LEU A 357 -18.70 -15.48 23.29
N ARG A 358 -20.02 -15.32 23.09
CA ARG A 358 -20.95 -16.44 22.91
C ARG A 358 -20.90 -16.91 21.45
N GLU A 359 -21.34 -18.16 21.22
CA GLU A 359 -21.31 -18.74 19.85
C GLU A 359 -22.05 -17.89 18.82
N GLY A 360 -23.19 -17.33 19.19
CA GLY A 360 -23.94 -16.46 18.29
C GLY A 360 -23.19 -15.20 17.89
N GLU A 361 -22.44 -14.62 18.84
CA GLU A 361 -21.60 -13.45 18.58
C GLU A 361 -20.42 -13.81 17.67
N ILE A 362 -19.84 -15.02 17.86
CA ILE A 362 -18.75 -15.51 17.04
C ILE A 362 -19.23 -15.71 15.60
N ASP A 363 -20.42 -16.33 15.41
CA ASP A 363 -20.99 -16.54 14.09
C ASP A 363 -21.22 -15.21 13.35
N THR A 364 -21.73 -14.21 14.07
CA THR A 364 -21.97 -12.86 13.51
C THR A 364 -20.66 -12.23 13.08
N LEU A 365 -19.63 -12.31 13.92
CA LEU A 365 -18.31 -11.74 13.64
C LEU A 365 -17.65 -12.43 12.44
N MET A 366 -17.73 -13.76 12.40
CA MET A 366 -17.15 -14.54 11.30
C MET A 366 -17.86 -14.24 9.97
N THR A 367 -19.18 -14.15 9.99
CA THR A 367 -19.97 -13.83 8.79
C THR A 367 -19.64 -12.42 8.30
N ARG A 368 -19.52 -11.47 9.22
CA ARG A 368 -19.15 -10.08 8.88
C ARG A 368 -17.77 -10.03 8.21
N THR A 369 -16.83 -10.83 8.71
CA THR A 369 -15.50 -10.92 8.10
C THR A 369 -15.58 -11.53 6.69
N ALA A 370 -16.43 -12.55 6.51
CA ALA A 370 -16.65 -13.16 5.20
C ALA A 370 -17.15 -12.13 4.19
N TYR A 371 -18.08 -11.27 4.59
CA TYR A 371 -18.64 -10.22 3.73
C TYR A 371 -17.58 -9.20 3.29
N ARG A 372 -16.50 -9.02 4.03
CA ARG A 372 -15.41 -8.09 3.72
C ARG A 372 -14.28 -8.73 2.91
N SER A 373 -14.37 -10.05 2.66
CA SER A 373 -13.30 -10.78 2.01
C SER A 373 -13.29 -10.57 0.50
N GLU A 374 -12.13 -10.78 -0.10
CA GLU A 374 -11.95 -10.73 -1.56
C GLU A 374 -12.80 -11.80 -2.25
N ARG A 375 -12.92 -12.97 -1.64
CA ARG A 375 -13.75 -14.06 -2.16
C ARG A 375 -15.22 -13.63 -2.27
N TRP A 376 -15.71 -12.91 -1.26
CA TRP A 376 -17.09 -12.37 -1.28
C TRP A 376 -17.25 -11.35 -2.40
N ARG A 377 -16.29 -10.43 -2.50
CA ARG A 377 -16.33 -9.39 -3.54
C ARG A 377 -16.36 -10.01 -4.94
N LYS A 378 -15.55 -11.03 -5.19
CA LYS A 378 -15.53 -11.73 -6.47
C LYS A 378 -16.85 -12.45 -6.74
N GLY A 379 -17.46 -13.04 -5.75
CA GLY A 379 -18.79 -13.65 -5.87
C GLY A 379 -19.88 -12.64 -6.26
N UNK A 380 -19.79 -11.74 -5.56
CA UNK A 380 -20.63 -10.71 -5.79
C UNK A 380 -20.56 -10.22 -7.13
N LEU A 381 -19.42 -10.01 -7.76
CA LEU A 381 -19.20 -9.56 -9.14
C LEU A 381 -19.60 -10.62 -10.18
N ALA A 382 -19.51 -11.90 -9.80
CA ALA A 382 -19.91 -13.01 -10.66
C ALA A 382 -21.44 -13.22 -10.68
N GLY A 383 -22.19 -12.41 -9.96
CA GLY A 383 -23.65 -12.47 -9.96
C GLY A 383 -24.28 -13.47 -9.00
N MET A 384 -23.51 -13.98 -8.04
CA MET A 384 -24.05 -14.93 -7.06
C MET A 384 -24.94 -14.25 -6.04
N GLU A 385 -26.01 -14.92 -5.66
CA GLU A 385 -26.89 -14.48 -4.57
C GLU A 385 -26.19 -14.70 -3.23
N ASP A 386 -26.51 -13.85 -2.24
CA ASP A 386 -25.84 -13.87 -0.94
C ASP A 386 -25.88 -15.23 -0.26
N GLU A 387 -27.06 -15.89 -0.26
CA GLU A 387 -27.21 -17.20 0.38
C GLU A 387 -26.34 -18.28 -0.30
N ALA A 388 -26.33 -18.28 -1.63
CA ALA A 388 -25.54 -19.23 -2.41
C ALA A 388 -24.05 -18.98 -2.20
N LEU A 389 -23.66 -17.71 -2.15
CA LEU A 389 -22.26 -17.32 -1.93
C LEU A 389 -21.81 -17.73 -0.53
N LEU A 390 -22.65 -17.50 0.49
CA LEU A 390 -22.32 -17.91 1.86
C LEU A 390 -22.16 -19.43 1.96
N GLU A 391 -22.96 -20.20 1.21
CA GLU A 391 -22.82 -21.67 1.17
C GLU A 391 -21.47 -22.09 0.60
N THR A 392 -20.89 -21.32 -0.36
CA THR A 392 -19.57 -21.64 -0.89
C THR A 392 -18.48 -21.50 0.18
N PHE A 393 -18.69 -20.66 1.20
CA PHE A 393 -17.75 -20.50 2.30
C PHE A 393 -17.71 -21.70 3.23
N LYS A 394 -18.67 -22.60 3.12
CA LYS A 394 -18.77 -23.82 3.93
C LYS A 394 -18.22 -25.06 3.23
N LYS A 395 -17.75 -24.92 1.98
CA LYS A 395 -17.24 -26.04 1.19
C LYS A 395 -15.71 -26.05 1.16
N PRO A 396 -15.06 -27.18 1.42
CA PRO A 396 -13.59 -27.23 1.38
C PRO A 396 -13.03 -26.90 -0.01
N VAL A 397 -11.99 -26.10 -0.05
CA VAL A 397 -11.26 -25.78 -1.28
C VAL A 397 -9.75 -25.86 -1.02
N PRO A 398 -8.94 -26.21 -2.03
CA PRO A 398 -7.49 -26.13 -1.89
C PRO A 398 -7.05 -24.68 -1.74
N MET A 399 -6.09 -24.44 -0.85
CA MET A 399 -5.55 -23.10 -0.64
C MET A 399 -4.15 -23.17 -0.06
N GLN A 400 -3.44 -22.06 -0.16
CA GLN A 400 -2.14 -21.88 0.44
C GLN A 400 -2.28 -20.87 1.57
N VAL A 401 -1.88 -21.23 2.78
CA VAL A 401 -2.03 -20.37 3.93
C VAL A 401 -0.68 -20.05 4.56
N PHE A 402 -0.64 -18.91 5.24
CA PHE A 402 0.55 -18.45 5.98
C PHE A 402 0.78 -19.33 7.21
N SER A 403 2.04 -19.60 7.52
CA SER A 403 2.45 -20.00 8.86
C SER A 403 3.85 -19.44 9.11
N TRP A 404 4.23 -19.36 10.37
CA TRP A 404 5.56 -18.87 10.72
C TRP A 404 6.68 -19.82 10.31
N LYS A 405 6.33 -21.04 9.90
CA LYS A 405 7.28 -22.03 9.35
C LYS A 405 7.32 -22.03 7.82
N GLY A 406 6.52 -21.17 7.19
CA GLY A 406 6.40 -21.08 5.74
C GLY A 406 4.97 -21.30 5.28
N GLU A 407 4.74 -21.11 4.00
CA GLU A 407 3.41 -21.32 3.41
C GLU A 407 3.05 -22.80 3.41
N ILE A 408 1.81 -23.10 3.72
CA ILE A 408 1.28 -24.48 3.80
C ILE A 408 0.19 -24.63 2.75
N ASP A 409 0.32 -25.66 1.90
CA ASP A 409 -0.74 -26.07 0.98
C ASP A 409 -1.71 -26.96 1.77
N THR A 410 -2.99 -26.60 1.77
CA THR A 410 -3.98 -27.29 2.58
C THR A 410 -5.35 -27.25 1.90
N ILE A 411 -6.27 -28.04 2.45
CA ILE A 411 -7.68 -28.01 2.03
C ILE A 411 -8.49 -27.65 3.27
N MET A 412 -9.22 -26.54 3.18
CA MET A 412 -10.12 -26.13 4.26
C MET A 412 -11.25 -25.29 3.67
N THR A 413 -12.33 -25.10 4.42
CA THR A 413 -13.40 -24.22 3.97
C THR A 413 -12.91 -22.77 4.05
N PRO A 414 -13.41 -21.88 3.19
CA PRO A 414 -13.09 -20.45 3.34
C PRO A 414 -13.42 -19.89 4.73
N MET A 415 -14.52 -20.34 5.33
CA MET A 415 -14.89 -19.91 6.69
C MET A 415 -13.82 -20.35 7.71
N ASP A 416 -13.34 -21.60 7.59
CA ASP A 416 -12.26 -22.10 8.45
C ASP A 416 -10.97 -21.31 8.25
N SER A 417 -10.70 -20.85 7.01
CA SER A 417 -9.51 -20.05 6.74
C SER A 417 -9.60 -18.68 7.42
N ILE A 418 -10.81 -18.10 7.48
CA ILE A 418 -11.03 -16.84 8.20
C ILE A 418 -10.69 -17.03 9.67
N ARG A 419 -11.21 -18.11 10.28
CA ARG A 419 -10.90 -18.41 11.70
C ARG A 419 -9.41 -18.67 11.89
N TYR A 420 -8.77 -19.38 10.96
CA TYR A 420 -7.33 -19.67 10.99
C TYR A 420 -6.52 -18.38 11.06
N TYR A 421 -6.83 -17.39 10.20
CA TYR A 421 -6.09 -16.14 10.18
C TYR A 421 -6.35 -15.28 11.41
N LYS A 422 -7.52 -15.42 12.04
CA LYS A 422 -7.82 -14.69 13.28
C LYS A 422 -7.00 -15.18 14.48
N HIS A 423 -6.41 -16.39 14.39
CA HIS A 423 -5.49 -16.89 15.43
C HIS A 423 -4.19 -16.08 15.48
N PHE A 424 -3.80 -15.42 14.39
CA PHE A 424 -2.52 -14.72 14.32
C PHE A 424 -2.62 -13.33 14.93
N LEU A 425 -1.74 -13.05 15.90
CA LEU A 425 -1.58 -11.70 16.43
C LEU A 425 -0.94 -10.82 15.35
N ARG A 426 -1.31 -9.56 15.34
CA ARG A 426 -0.86 -8.56 14.38
C ARG A 426 0.07 -7.59 15.08
N ALA A 427 0.90 -6.91 14.28
CA ALA A 427 1.87 -5.97 14.83
C ALA A 427 2.14 -4.86 13.85
N ALA A 428 2.56 -3.71 14.39
CA ALA A 428 3.02 -2.59 13.57
C ALA A 428 4.09 -1.82 14.33
N MET A 429 4.99 -1.20 13.56
CA MET A 429 6.03 -0.35 14.12
C MET A 429 6.23 0.84 13.19
N MET A 430 6.40 2.02 13.77
CA MET A 430 6.75 3.22 13.01
C MET A 430 7.81 3.99 13.78
N SER A 431 8.81 4.47 13.05
CA SER A 431 9.93 5.22 13.62
C SER A 431 10.06 6.57 12.90
N MET A 432 10.26 7.65 13.64
CA MET A 432 10.26 8.99 13.10
C MET A 432 11.34 9.84 13.76
N GLU A 433 11.99 10.68 12.96
CA GLU A 433 12.91 11.69 13.48
C GLU A 433 12.10 12.90 13.93
N PRO A 434 12.09 13.23 15.24
CA PRO A 434 11.15 14.25 15.72
C PRO A 434 11.51 15.68 15.27
N GLN A 435 12.78 15.96 15.02
CA GLN A 435 13.22 17.31 14.61
C GLN A 435 12.81 17.66 13.19
N THR A 436 12.54 16.67 12.35
CA THR A 436 12.16 16.89 10.95
C THR A 436 10.77 16.37 10.60
N GLY A 437 10.23 15.47 11.41
CA GLY A 437 9.01 14.76 11.09
C GLY A 437 9.22 13.61 10.10
N HIS A 438 10.45 13.34 9.69
CA HIS A 438 10.75 12.31 8.69
C HIS A 438 10.50 10.90 9.27
N VAL A 439 9.62 10.16 8.61
CA VAL A 439 9.33 8.77 8.98
C VAL A 439 10.49 7.91 8.44
N LYS A 440 11.22 7.27 9.35
CA LYS A 440 12.44 6.53 9.00
C LYS A 440 12.16 5.04 8.80
N ALA A 441 11.09 4.51 9.38
CA ALA A 441 10.69 3.11 9.23
C ALA A 441 9.18 3.00 9.35
N TRP A 442 8.59 2.12 8.56
CA TRP A 442 7.13 1.92 8.52
C TRP A 442 6.89 0.43 8.30
N VAL A 443 6.51 -0.27 9.34
CA VAL A 443 6.26 -1.71 9.29
C VAL A 443 4.80 -1.94 9.64
N GLY A 444 3.94 -2.06 8.63
CA GLY A 444 2.49 -2.17 8.83
C GLY A 444 2.01 -3.56 9.16
N GLY A 445 2.89 -4.54 9.13
CA GLY A 445 2.62 -5.93 9.43
C GLY A 445 3.85 -6.77 9.11
N PHE A 446 3.70 -8.08 9.15
CA PHE A 446 4.85 -8.97 8.97
C PHE A 446 4.81 -9.80 7.69
N ASN A 447 3.73 -9.76 6.92
CA ASN A 447 3.64 -10.48 5.65
C ASN A 447 2.51 -9.87 4.81
N TYR A 448 2.88 -9.06 3.81
CA TYR A 448 1.89 -8.31 3.03
C TYR A 448 1.03 -9.22 2.15
N LYS A 449 1.59 -10.34 1.69
CA LYS A 449 0.85 -11.29 0.85
C LYS A 449 -0.40 -11.81 1.55
N HIS A 450 -0.27 -12.13 2.85
CA HIS A 450 -1.33 -12.77 3.62
C HIS A 450 -2.05 -11.85 4.61
N PHE A 451 -1.44 -10.72 4.99
CA PHE A 451 -1.98 -9.77 5.96
C PHE A 451 -1.82 -8.36 5.39
N GLN A 452 -2.76 -7.96 4.53
CA GLN A 452 -2.59 -6.71 3.76
C GLN A 452 -3.02 -5.45 4.50
N TYR A 453 -3.76 -5.59 5.60
CA TYR A 453 -4.20 -4.42 6.38
C TYR A 453 -3.00 -3.75 7.05
N ASP A 454 -2.80 -2.47 6.74
CA ASP A 454 -1.66 -1.69 7.26
C ASP A 454 -1.99 -1.19 8.67
N GLN A 455 -1.36 -1.78 9.67
CA GLN A 455 -1.64 -1.43 11.06
C GLN A 455 -1.00 -0.10 11.48
N VAL A 456 -0.11 0.47 10.65
CA VAL A 456 0.46 1.79 10.95
C VAL A 456 -0.56 2.90 10.72
N LYS A 457 -1.19 2.92 9.56
CA LYS A 457 -2.04 4.04 9.14
C LYS A 457 -3.53 3.69 9.12
N GLN A 458 -3.90 2.52 8.61
CA GLN A 458 -5.30 2.12 8.52
C GLN A 458 -5.86 1.68 9.87
N GLY A 459 -5.03 1.03 10.70
CA GLY A 459 -5.45 0.53 12.00
C GLY A 459 -5.64 1.66 12.99
N ARG A 460 -6.78 1.64 13.68
CA ARG A 460 -7.06 2.55 14.80
C ARG A 460 -7.46 1.68 15.98
N ARG A 461 -6.67 1.75 17.05
CA ARG A 461 -6.85 0.89 18.20
C ARG A 461 -6.84 1.74 19.46
N GLN A 462 -7.51 1.24 20.48
CA GLN A 462 -7.60 1.88 21.81
C GLN A 462 -6.20 2.04 22.39
N LEU A 463 -5.87 3.25 22.84
CA LEU A 463 -4.51 3.60 23.26
C LEU A 463 -4.13 3.07 24.64
N GLY A 464 -5.12 2.95 25.55
CA GLY A 464 -4.80 2.64 26.93
C GLY A 464 -3.88 3.70 27.51
N SER A 465 -2.93 3.27 28.33
CA SER A 465 -2.07 4.19 29.09
C SER A 465 -1.06 4.97 28.24
N THR A 466 -0.95 4.70 26.95
CA THR A 466 -0.10 5.55 26.10
C THR A 466 -0.70 6.94 25.92
N PHE A 467 -1.95 7.15 26.28
CA PHE A 467 -2.58 8.47 26.29
C PHE A 467 -2.13 9.32 27.48
N LYS A 468 -1.75 8.72 28.58
CA LYS A 468 -1.44 9.45 29.82
C LYS A 468 -0.43 10.57 29.67
N PRO A 469 0.65 10.43 28.89
CA PRO A 469 1.60 11.55 28.75
C PRO A 469 0.96 12.85 28.27
N PHE A 470 -0.11 12.79 27.48
CA PHE A 470 -0.80 14.00 27.03
C PHE A 470 -1.53 14.69 28.19
N LEU A 471 -2.13 13.92 29.08
CA LEU A 471 -2.75 14.43 30.30
C LEU A 471 -1.69 15.10 31.18
N TYR A 472 -0.58 14.38 31.43
CA TYR A 472 0.49 14.89 32.30
C TYR A 472 1.13 16.13 31.70
N ALA A 473 1.36 16.14 30.37
CA ALA A 473 1.93 17.30 29.69
C ALA A 473 1.03 18.54 29.82
N THR A 474 -0.29 18.34 29.70
CA THR A 474 -1.27 19.42 29.89
C THR A 474 -1.18 19.99 31.29
N ALA A 475 -1.13 19.11 32.29
CA ALA A 475 -1.03 19.51 33.70
C ALA A 475 0.28 20.24 34.00
N ILE A 476 1.40 19.74 33.46
CA ILE A 476 2.70 20.40 33.63
C ILE A 476 2.66 21.81 33.00
N ASP A 477 2.13 21.90 31.80
CA ASP A 477 2.07 23.19 31.09
C ASP A 477 1.20 24.21 31.82
N GLN A 478 0.07 23.77 32.38
CA GLN A 478 -0.90 24.67 33.02
C GLN A 478 -0.61 24.90 34.51
N LEU A 479 -0.20 23.87 35.23
CA LEU A 479 -0.08 23.90 36.68
C LEU A 479 1.36 23.90 37.17
N LYS A 480 2.34 23.79 36.25
CA LYS A 480 3.78 23.76 36.57
C LYS A 480 4.14 22.65 37.57
N LEU A 481 3.49 21.48 37.42
CA LEU A 481 3.79 20.33 38.25
C LEU A 481 5.23 19.86 38.09
N SER A 482 5.88 19.49 39.19
CA SER A 482 7.21 18.93 39.19
C SER A 482 7.14 17.39 39.19
N PRO A 483 8.10 16.71 38.57
CA PRO A 483 8.20 15.25 38.75
C PRO A 483 8.29 14.82 40.19
N CYS A 484 8.73 15.69 41.08
CA CYS A 484 8.92 15.43 42.49
C CYS A 484 7.69 15.68 43.35
N ASP A 485 6.65 16.32 42.81
CA ASP A 485 5.40 16.55 43.54
C ASP A 485 4.75 15.24 43.91
N LYS A 486 4.21 15.14 45.14
CA LYS A 486 3.68 13.88 45.67
C LYS A 486 2.16 13.88 45.69
N PHE A 487 1.58 12.72 45.42
CA PHE A 487 0.15 12.50 45.37
C PHE A 487 -0.19 11.19 46.08
N PRO A 488 -1.33 11.15 46.81
CA PRO A 488 -1.74 9.89 47.42
C PRO A 488 -2.27 8.93 46.35
N ASP A 489 -1.85 7.66 46.43
CA ASP A 489 -2.34 6.59 45.57
C ASP A 489 -3.52 5.93 46.28
N ALA A 490 -4.67 6.58 46.20
CA ALA A 490 -5.90 6.10 46.82
C ALA A 490 -7.04 6.29 45.83
N LEU A 491 -8.05 5.44 45.90
CA LEU A 491 -9.20 5.51 45.01
C LEU A 491 -9.76 6.94 44.96
N TYR A 492 -9.97 7.45 43.79
CA TYR A 492 -10.45 8.82 43.57
C TYR A 492 -11.60 8.79 42.57
N CYS A 493 -12.68 9.47 42.90
CA CYS A 493 -13.88 9.53 42.06
C CYS A 493 -14.12 10.95 41.54
N ILE A 494 -14.41 11.06 40.26
CA ILE A 494 -14.95 12.30 39.70
C ILE A 494 -16.46 12.16 39.70
N ASP A 495 -17.14 13.12 40.36
CA ASP A 495 -18.59 13.06 40.56
C ASP A 495 -19.32 13.06 39.23
N ALA A 496 -20.49 12.42 39.19
CA ALA A 496 -21.34 12.36 38.01
C ALA A 496 -21.63 13.78 37.49
N MET A 497 -21.56 13.96 36.19
CA MET A 497 -21.87 15.21 35.50
C MET A 497 -20.87 16.36 35.67
N LYS A 498 -19.81 16.15 36.44
CA LYS A 498 -18.82 17.22 36.69
C LYS A 498 -18.06 17.61 35.42
N HIS A 499 -17.70 16.62 34.61
CA HIS A 499 -16.93 16.83 33.37
C HIS A 499 -17.57 16.13 32.17
N GLY A 500 -18.88 16.02 32.14
CA GLY A 500 -19.62 15.39 31.05
C GLY A 500 -19.80 13.89 31.22
N ASN A 501 -19.32 13.33 32.32
CA ASN A 501 -19.49 11.92 32.65
C ASN A 501 -20.89 11.69 33.24
N ILE A 502 -21.65 10.71 32.70
CA ILE A 502 -23.00 10.44 33.15
C ILE A 502 -23.00 9.88 34.58
N ASP A 503 -22.08 8.96 34.85
CA ASP A 503 -21.92 8.35 36.20
C ASP A 503 -20.62 8.83 36.81
N ALA A 504 -20.53 8.71 38.15
CA ALA A 504 -19.27 8.94 38.85
C ALA A 504 -18.18 8.04 38.28
N TRP A 505 -16.99 8.59 38.05
CA TRP A 505 -15.89 7.87 37.42
C TRP A 505 -14.79 7.62 38.45
N CYS A 506 -14.58 6.36 38.78
CA CYS A 506 -13.67 5.92 39.83
C CYS A 506 -12.72 4.84 39.33
N PRO A 507 -11.70 5.21 38.50
CA PRO A 507 -10.84 4.19 37.91
C PRO A 507 -9.98 3.48 38.95
N LYS A 508 -9.81 2.17 38.76
CA LYS A 508 -9.00 1.34 39.65
C LYS A 508 -7.60 1.16 39.06
N ASN A 509 -6.63 0.98 39.94
CA ASN A 509 -5.28 0.60 39.52
C ASN A 509 -5.26 -0.85 39.03
N SER A 510 -4.35 -1.15 38.14
CA SER A 510 -4.10 -2.53 37.72
C SER A 510 -3.71 -3.36 38.96
N GLY A 511 -4.35 -4.51 39.14
CA GLY A 511 -4.13 -5.36 40.28
C GLY A 511 -4.77 -4.87 41.55
N ASP A 512 -5.54 -3.80 41.47
CA ASP A 512 -6.32 -3.23 42.61
C ASP A 512 -5.45 -2.96 43.86
N ARG A 513 -4.26 -2.39 43.60
CA ARG A 513 -3.28 -2.07 44.67
C ARG A 513 -3.21 -0.56 44.85
N TYR A 514 -3.22 -0.15 46.13
CA TYR A 514 -3.24 1.26 46.56
C TYR A 514 -2.36 1.45 47.78
N GLY A 515 -2.34 2.66 48.29
CA GLY A 515 -1.99 2.87 49.70
C GLY A 515 -0.73 3.66 49.99
N ARG A 516 0.05 4.05 49.00
CA ARG A 516 1.22 4.88 49.30
C ARG A 516 1.16 6.20 48.56
N THR A 517 1.97 7.16 49.02
CA THR A 517 2.17 8.42 48.33
C THR A 517 3.25 8.23 47.27
N ARG A 518 3.01 8.75 46.06
CA ARG A 518 3.94 8.61 44.94
C ARG A 518 4.31 9.97 44.39
N THR A 519 5.56 10.10 43.92
CA THR A 519 5.93 11.27 43.12
C THR A 519 5.20 11.19 41.78
N LEU A 520 5.04 12.33 41.14
CA LEU A 520 4.45 12.40 39.82
C LEU A 520 5.22 11.49 38.85
N LYS A 521 6.57 11.51 38.93
CA LYS A 521 7.41 10.65 38.06
C LYS A 521 7.16 9.16 38.33
N ASN A 522 7.07 8.75 39.58
CA ASN A 522 6.77 7.36 39.94
C ASN A 522 5.36 6.96 39.46
N ALA A 523 4.40 7.86 39.58
CA ALA A 523 3.01 7.59 39.16
C ALA A 523 2.91 7.31 37.66
N LEU A 524 3.57 8.12 36.85
CA LEU A 524 3.55 7.88 35.40
C LEU A 524 4.40 6.65 35.04
N ALA A 525 5.54 6.49 35.68
CA ALA A 525 6.42 5.33 35.46
C ALA A 525 5.70 4.00 35.66
N ASN A 526 4.82 3.95 36.65
CA ASN A 526 4.06 2.74 37.01
C ASN A 526 2.62 2.78 36.49
N SER A 527 2.28 3.81 35.73
CA SER A 527 0.98 3.92 35.08
C SER A 527 -0.20 3.86 36.07
N VAL A 528 -0.13 4.65 37.13
CA VAL A 528 -1.10 4.62 38.23
C VAL A 528 -2.36 5.37 37.83
N ASN A 529 -3.51 4.69 37.85
CA ASN A 529 -4.77 5.26 37.37
C ASN A 529 -5.39 6.25 38.36
N THR A 530 -5.24 6.04 39.65
CA THR A 530 -5.84 6.93 40.65
C THR A 530 -5.29 8.36 40.56
N ILE A 531 -3.99 8.48 40.35
CA ILE A 531 -3.35 9.79 40.24
C ILE A 531 -3.74 10.47 38.90
N SER A 532 -3.88 9.66 37.83
CA SER A 532 -4.40 10.17 36.57
C SER A 532 -5.81 10.77 36.73
N ALA A 533 -6.67 10.12 37.53
CA ALA A 533 -8.01 10.62 37.81
C ALA A 533 -7.96 11.97 38.53
N ARG A 534 -7.08 12.09 39.53
CA ARG A 534 -6.91 13.34 40.30
C ARG A 534 -6.48 14.49 39.36
N ILE A 535 -5.51 14.22 38.47
CA ILE A 535 -4.99 15.22 37.55
C ILE A 535 -6.09 15.61 36.55
N MET A 536 -6.81 14.62 36.02
CA MET A 536 -7.90 14.89 35.04
C MET A 536 -9.00 15.74 35.69
N ASP A 537 -9.33 15.52 36.95
CA ASP A 537 -10.36 16.31 37.62
C ASP A 537 -9.97 17.78 37.70
N LYS A 538 -8.68 18.08 37.87
CA LYS A 538 -8.20 19.48 37.96
C LYS A 538 -8.09 20.13 36.56
N VAL A 539 -7.56 19.40 35.59
CA VAL A 539 -7.35 19.97 34.25
C VAL A 539 -8.64 20.00 33.45
N GLY A 540 -9.45 18.97 33.58
CA GLY A 540 -10.64 18.78 32.77
C GLY A 540 -10.30 18.19 31.39
N PRO A 541 -11.26 17.54 30.73
CA PRO A 541 -10.98 16.89 29.45
C PRO A 541 -10.68 17.85 28.28
N GLN A 542 -11.31 19.07 28.26
CA GLN A 542 -11.18 19.94 27.09
C GLN A 542 -9.74 20.41 26.84
N PRO A 543 -8.98 20.89 27.87
CA PRO A 543 -7.58 21.27 27.61
C PRO A 543 -6.72 20.12 27.10
N VAL A 544 -6.97 18.90 27.57
CA VAL A 544 -6.25 17.71 27.10
C VAL A 544 -6.59 17.42 25.64
N ILE A 545 -7.88 17.49 25.29
CA ILE A 545 -8.34 17.32 23.91
C ILE A 545 -7.69 18.36 23.00
N ASP A 546 -7.67 19.62 23.45
CA ASP A 546 -7.07 20.73 22.66
C ASP A 546 -5.60 20.48 22.38
N LEU A 547 -4.85 20.01 23.40
CA LEU A 547 -3.44 19.69 23.26
C LEU A 547 -3.25 18.56 22.25
N VAL A 548 -4.01 17.46 22.39
CA VAL A 548 -3.89 16.31 21.52
C VAL A 548 -4.21 16.66 20.06
N LYS A 549 -5.25 17.47 19.85
CA LYS A 549 -5.60 17.92 18.48
C LYS A 549 -4.48 18.72 17.84
N LYS A 550 -3.76 19.53 18.62
CA LYS A 550 -2.60 20.26 18.09
C LYS A 550 -1.47 19.34 17.65
N THR A 551 -1.45 18.12 18.13
CA THR A 551 -0.43 17.13 17.75
C THR A 551 -0.84 16.27 16.54
N GLY A 552 -1.80 16.75 15.75
CA GLY A 552 -2.17 16.14 14.48
C GLY A 552 -3.15 14.98 14.58
N VAL A 553 -3.68 14.70 15.75
CA VAL A 553 -4.66 13.62 15.93
C VAL A 553 -6.01 14.09 15.40
N THR A 554 -6.56 13.38 14.44
CA THR A 554 -7.86 13.68 13.83
C THR A 554 -8.97 12.74 14.31
N SER A 555 -8.60 11.69 15.04
CA SER A 555 -9.56 10.73 15.59
C SER A 555 -10.49 11.42 16.59
N TYR A 556 -11.70 10.88 16.73
CA TYR A 556 -12.68 11.43 17.67
C TYR A 556 -12.19 11.29 19.11
N LEU A 557 -12.25 12.37 19.87
CA LEU A 557 -11.84 12.43 21.29
C LEU A 557 -13.07 12.84 22.11
N PRO A 558 -13.72 11.91 22.81
CA PRO A 558 -14.91 12.27 23.59
C PRO A 558 -14.54 13.17 24.79
N LYS A 559 -15.37 14.18 25.03
CA LYS A 559 -15.13 15.12 26.13
C LYS A 559 -15.65 14.55 27.44
N VAL A 560 -14.94 13.53 27.93
CA VAL A 560 -15.24 12.84 29.21
C VAL A 560 -13.92 12.52 29.92
N PRO A 561 -13.94 12.41 31.26
CA PRO A 561 -12.70 12.13 32.01
C PRO A 561 -12.00 10.84 31.65
N SER A 562 -12.73 9.82 31.16
CA SER A 562 -12.14 8.52 30.88
C SER A 562 -11.12 8.53 29.73
N ILE A 563 -11.04 9.63 28.96
CA ILE A 563 -9.97 9.74 27.95
C ILE A 563 -8.59 9.67 28.61
N ALA A 564 -8.47 10.04 29.87
CA ALA A 564 -7.21 9.96 30.61
C ALA A 564 -6.59 8.56 30.56
N LEU A 565 -7.42 7.53 30.45
CA LEU A 565 -6.96 6.14 30.40
C LEU A 565 -6.88 5.58 28.99
N GLY A 566 -7.03 6.45 27.97
CA GLY A 566 -6.81 6.06 26.57
C GLY A 566 -7.96 5.30 25.94
N THR A 567 -9.20 5.71 26.22
CA THR A 567 -10.38 5.12 25.57
C THR A 567 -10.47 5.40 24.07
N PRO A 568 -9.95 6.53 23.53
CA PRO A 568 -10.04 6.76 22.08
C PRO A 568 -9.24 5.76 21.26
N ASP A 569 -9.71 5.50 20.04
CA ASP A 569 -9.03 4.68 19.04
C ASP A 569 -8.21 5.61 18.15
N ILE A 570 -6.90 5.42 18.11
CA ILE A 570 -5.97 6.28 17.39
C ILE A 570 -4.98 5.39 16.64
N SER A 571 -4.56 5.83 15.44
CA SER A 571 -3.59 5.07 14.65
C SER A 571 -2.18 5.22 15.23
N LEU A 572 -1.34 4.23 14.97
CA LEU A 572 0.07 4.31 15.35
C LEU A 572 0.75 5.51 14.67
N PHE A 573 0.39 5.76 13.42
CA PHE A 573 0.90 6.91 12.67
C PHE A 573 0.66 8.21 13.40
N GLU A 574 -0.59 8.43 13.85
CA GLU A 574 -0.95 9.64 14.60
C GLU A 574 -0.22 9.69 15.95
N LEU A 575 -0.12 8.55 16.64
CA LEU A 575 0.47 8.50 17.97
C LEU A 575 1.97 8.80 17.95
N VAL A 576 2.71 8.24 16.99
CA VAL A 576 4.14 8.50 16.85
C VAL A 576 4.37 9.98 16.52
N GLY A 577 3.57 10.53 15.59
CA GLY A 577 3.65 11.95 15.27
C GLY A 577 3.41 12.84 16.49
N ALA A 578 2.41 12.49 17.30
CA ALA A 578 2.09 13.25 18.50
C ALA A 578 3.20 13.18 19.56
N TYR A 579 3.76 11.98 19.77
CA TYR A 579 4.87 11.81 20.73
C TYR A 579 6.11 12.57 20.30
N GLY A 580 6.31 12.76 19.00
CA GLY A 580 7.43 13.56 18.48
C GLY A 580 7.46 14.98 19.04
N THR A 581 6.30 15.52 19.40
CA THR A 581 6.18 16.84 20.02
C THR A 581 7.02 16.93 21.30
N PHE A 582 7.01 15.87 22.12
CA PHE A 582 7.75 15.87 23.39
C PHE A 582 9.26 15.90 23.14
N ALA A 583 9.74 15.09 22.19
CA ALA A 583 11.17 15.03 21.87
C ALA A 583 11.63 16.26 21.08
N ASN A 584 10.71 16.99 20.46
CA ASN A 584 11.02 18.17 19.64
C ASN A 584 10.67 19.49 20.35
N GLN A 585 10.93 19.52 21.64
CA GLN A 585 10.85 20.77 22.44
C GLN A 585 9.46 21.42 22.40
N GLY A 586 8.41 20.62 22.31
CA GLY A 586 7.04 21.10 22.33
C GLY A 586 6.50 21.52 20.97
N ILE A 587 7.24 21.33 19.91
CA ILE A 587 6.84 21.68 18.56
C ILE A 587 6.44 20.42 17.80
N TYR A 588 5.19 20.39 17.33
CA TYR A 588 4.69 19.31 16.51
C TYR A 588 5.09 19.54 15.05
N ILE A 589 5.60 18.52 14.38
CA ILE A 589 5.84 18.50 12.93
C ILE A 589 5.03 17.34 12.36
N GLU A 590 4.13 17.65 11.42
CA GLU A 590 3.34 16.60 10.76
C GLU A 590 4.26 15.59 10.11
N PRO A 591 4.05 14.28 10.35
CA PRO A 591 4.95 13.28 9.77
C PRO A 591 5.06 13.39 8.26
N ILE A 592 6.29 13.30 7.76
CA ILE A 592 6.63 13.44 6.34
C ILE A 592 7.13 12.09 5.85
N VAL A 593 6.56 11.61 4.74
CA VAL A 593 6.98 10.36 4.12
C VAL A 593 7.60 10.57 2.74
N ILE A 594 7.22 11.65 2.03
CA ILE A 594 7.80 11.99 0.73
C ILE A 594 8.37 13.40 0.83
N THR A 595 9.65 13.55 0.45
CA THR A 595 10.30 14.87 0.44
C THR A 595 10.24 15.53 -0.91
N ARG A 596 10.27 14.74 -2.00
CA ARG A 596 10.40 15.28 -3.34
C ARG A 596 9.89 14.25 -4.36
N ILE A 597 9.26 14.74 -5.42
CA ILE A 597 8.93 13.96 -6.61
C ILE A 597 9.57 14.66 -7.79
N GLU A 598 10.35 13.93 -8.59
CA GLU A 598 11.01 14.44 -9.80
C GLU A 598 10.45 13.75 -11.02
N ASP A 599 10.46 14.47 -12.16
CA ASP A 599 10.20 13.83 -13.45
C ASP A 599 11.45 13.11 -13.94
N LYS A 600 11.36 12.47 -15.11
CA LYS A 600 12.46 11.68 -15.68
C LYS A 600 13.71 12.51 -15.95
N ASN A 601 13.57 13.83 -16.07
CA ASN A 601 14.68 14.75 -16.34
C ASN A 601 15.26 15.39 -15.09
N GLY A 602 14.74 15.03 -13.92
CA GLY A 602 15.24 15.55 -12.65
C GLY A 602 14.57 16.85 -12.21
N MET A 603 13.54 17.31 -12.93
CA MET A 603 12.82 18.51 -12.54
C MET A 603 11.90 18.20 -11.36
N ALA A 604 11.94 19.05 -10.32
CA ALA A 604 11.09 18.89 -9.15
C ALA A 604 9.63 19.18 -9.49
N LEU A 605 8.77 18.19 -9.29
CA LEU A 605 7.32 18.34 -9.45
C LEU A 605 6.63 18.59 -8.12
N PHE A 606 7.26 18.18 -7.03
CA PHE A 606 6.76 18.33 -5.68
C PHE A 606 7.96 18.44 -4.75
N GLU A 607 7.90 19.38 -3.83
CA GLU A 607 8.83 19.47 -2.70
C GLU A 607 8.00 19.73 -1.44
N VAL A 608 8.26 18.95 -0.39
CA VAL A 608 7.48 19.02 0.83
C VAL A 608 7.74 20.33 1.55
N VAL A 609 6.69 20.93 2.10
CA VAL A 609 6.79 22.07 3.02
C VAL A 609 6.36 21.56 4.39
N PRO A 610 7.26 21.57 5.38
CA PRO A 610 6.91 21.07 6.71
C PRO A 610 5.74 21.86 7.31
N ASN A 611 4.79 21.14 7.92
CA ASN A 611 3.66 21.73 8.63
C ASN A 611 3.93 21.59 10.13
N THR A 612 4.22 22.71 10.79
CA THR A 612 4.64 22.74 12.19
C THR A 612 3.66 23.54 13.03
N ARG A 613 3.59 23.19 14.32
CA ARG A 613 2.78 23.91 15.31
C ARG A 613 3.46 23.93 16.66
N ASP A 614 3.36 25.06 17.37
CA ASP A 614 3.71 25.10 18.78
C ASP A 614 2.57 24.47 19.57
N VAL A 615 2.90 23.49 20.42
CA VAL A 615 1.90 22.76 21.20
C VAL A 615 2.00 23.11 22.70
N ILE A 616 3.19 22.94 23.27
CA ILE A 616 3.47 23.25 24.69
C ILE A 616 4.82 23.95 24.75
N SER A 617 5.12 24.55 25.91
CA SER A 617 6.41 25.20 26.12
C SER A 617 7.55 24.19 26.04
N GLN A 618 8.73 24.69 25.72
CA GLN A 618 9.95 23.86 25.71
C GLN A 618 10.18 23.24 27.09
N GLU A 619 9.95 23.98 28.14
CA GLU A 619 10.08 23.47 29.51
C GLU A 619 9.09 22.35 29.79
N ALA A 620 7.81 22.52 29.43
CA ALA A 620 6.79 21.50 29.67
C ALA A 620 7.12 20.22 28.89
N ALA A 621 7.62 20.34 27.66
CA ALA A 621 8.04 19.19 26.87
C ALA A 621 9.20 18.46 27.54
N TYR A 622 10.19 19.21 28.01
CA TYR A 622 11.37 18.64 28.66
C TYR A 622 11.00 17.93 29.96
N VAL A 623 10.11 18.53 30.77
CA VAL A 623 9.64 17.91 32.02
C VAL A 623 8.85 16.65 31.73
N THR A 624 8.03 16.65 30.67
CA THR A 624 7.28 15.46 30.23
C THR A 624 8.23 14.33 29.85
N VAL A 625 9.30 14.66 29.10
CA VAL A 625 10.33 13.67 28.75
C VAL A 625 11.00 13.11 30.00
N ASN A 626 11.28 13.97 30.98
CA ASN A 626 11.86 13.56 32.27
C ASN A 626 10.96 12.51 32.96
N LEU A 627 9.64 12.76 32.98
CA LEU A 627 8.68 11.80 33.52
C LEU A 627 8.75 10.47 32.78
N LEU A 628 8.81 10.54 31.44
CA LEU A 628 8.80 9.33 30.60
C LEU A 628 10.10 8.53 30.74
N GLN A 629 11.20 9.17 31.11
CA GLN A 629 12.44 8.47 31.41
C GLN A 629 12.27 7.54 32.62
N GLY A 630 11.44 7.92 33.55
CA GLY A 630 11.13 7.09 34.71
C GLY A 630 10.54 5.73 34.34
N VAL A 631 9.80 5.68 33.23
CA VAL A 631 9.20 4.41 32.78
C VAL A 631 10.26 3.35 32.49
N THR A 632 11.37 3.73 31.89
CA THR A 632 12.46 2.80 31.56
C THR A 632 13.46 2.66 32.71
N GLU A 633 13.59 3.67 33.57
CA GLU A 633 14.54 3.64 34.69
C GLU A 633 14.05 2.76 35.84
N HIS A 634 12.76 2.86 36.20
CA HIS A 634 12.23 2.13 37.37
C HIS A 634 10.74 1.78 37.22
N GLY A 635 10.17 1.91 36.05
CA GLY A 635 8.74 1.69 35.84
C GLY A 635 8.45 0.47 34.97
N SER A 636 7.32 0.55 34.27
CA SER A 636 6.77 -0.57 33.50
C SER A 636 7.65 -0.99 32.30
N GLY A 637 8.58 -0.13 31.87
CA GLY A 637 9.55 -0.44 30.82
C GLY A 637 10.95 -0.78 31.31
N ALA A 638 11.11 -1.04 32.59
CA ALA A 638 12.45 -1.26 33.20
C ALA A 638 13.17 -2.48 32.65
N ARG A 639 12.45 -3.41 32.01
CA ARG A 639 13.11 -4.58 31.40
C ARG A 639 14.04 -4.21 30.23
N LEU A 640 14.01 -2.98 29.76
CA LEU A 640 15.00 -2.50 28.79
C LEU A 640 16.39 -2.34 29.43
N ARG A 641 16.44 -2.23 30.77
CA ARG A 641 17.66 -1.94 31.52
C ARG A 641 18.27 -3.15 32.20
N HIS A 642 17.44 -4.05 32.77
CA HIS A 642 17.94 -5.09 33.66
C HIS A 642 18.24 -6.40 32.93
N ALA A 643 18.87 -7.32 33.64
CA ALA A 643 19.26 -8.64 33.14
C ALA A 643 19.13 -9.66 34.32
N GLY A 644 19.19 -10.93 33.95
CA GLY A 644 19.22 -12.03 34.89
C GLY A 644 17.91 -12.73 35.10
N LEU A 645 16.78 -12.07 34.79
CA LEU A 645 15.47 -12.70 34.97
C LEU A 645 15.21 -13.85 33.97
N GLU A 646 15.95 -13.87 32.87
CA GLU A 646 15.86 -14.97 31.91
C GLU A 646 16.27 -16.32 32.47
N LYS A 647 17.00 -16.31 33.62
CA LYS A 647 17.47 -17.53 34.27
C LYS A 647 16.40 -18.18 35.18
N THR A 648 15.43 -17.41 35.62
CA THR A 648 14.47 -17.87 36.62
C THR A 648 12.99 -17.59 36.29
N ASN A 649 12.74 -16.83 35.25
CA ASN A 649 11.36 -16.41 34.90
C ASN A 649 11.04 -16.85 33.49
N TYR A 650 9.97 -17.63 33.33
CA TYR A 650 9.54 -18.21 32.04
C TYR A 650 9.30 -17.14 31.02
N ILE A 651 8.62 -16.06 31.38
CA ILE A 651 8.26 -15.00 30.41
C ILE A 651 9.53 -14.33 29.88
N TYR A 652 10.49 -14.02 30.75
CA TYR A 652 11.76 -13.41 30.31
C TYR A 652 12.63 -14.38 29.54
N GLU A 653 12.57 -15.67 29.85
CA GLU A 653 13.34 -16.67 29.11
C GLU A 653 12.77 -16.94 27.73
N LYS A 654 11.44 -17.07 27.61
CA LYS A 654 10.79 -17.63 26.42
C LYS A 654 10.00 -16.61 25.58
N VAL A 655 9.53 -15.51 26.16
CA VAL A 655 8.55 -14.66 25.50
C VAL A 655 9.08 -13.24 25.22
N VAL A 656 9.92 -12.70 26.11
CA VAL A 656 10.52 -11.36 25.90
C VAL A 656 11.71 -11.54 24.97
N THR A 657 11.43 -11.54 23.68
CA THR A 657 12.39 -11.84 22.62
C THR A 657 13.57 -10.89 22.67
N GLY A 658 14.78 -11.46 22.72
CA GLY A 658 16.02 -10.67 22.74
C GLY A 658 16.48 -10.23 24.11
N TYR A 659 15.67 -10.47 25.17
CA TYR A 659 16.05 -10.11 26.53
C TYR A 659 17.32 -10.86 26.95
N PRO A 660 18.27 -10.24 27.64
CA PRO A 660 18.30 -8.84 28.14
C PRO A 660 18.82 -7.85 27.09
N TYR A 661 18.30 -6.61 27.14
CA TYR A 661 18.71 -5.53 26.22
C TYR A 661 19.84 -4.68 26.83
N ILE A 662 19.81 -4.42 28.10
CA ILE A 662 20.85 -3.75 28.91
C ILE A 662 21.18 -2.36 28.34
N PHE A 663 20.17 -1.58 27.99
CA PHE A 663 20.38 -0.19 27.55
C PHE A 663 20.77 0.68 28.75
N GLU A 664 21.75 1.56 28.56
CA GLU A 664 22.24 2.47 29.59
C GLU A 664 21.94 3.94 29.30
N ASN A 665 21.61 4.27 28.05
CA ASN A 665 21.40 5.65 27.60
C ASN A 665 20.02 6.17 28.02
N ALA A 666 19.81 7.48 27.87
CA ALA A 666 18.53 8.12 28.15
C ALA A 666 17.46 7.61 27.17
N ILE A 667 16.40 7.05 27.70
CA ILE A 667 15.24 6.55 26.94
C ILE A 667 13.99 7.01 27.69
N ALA A 668 13.13 7.74 26.97
CA ALA A 668 11.81 8.12 27.47
C ALA A 668 10.80 7.19 26.83
N GLY A 669 9.87 6.64 27.62
CA GLY A 669 8.93 5.68 27.07
C GLY A 669 7.62 5.61 27.80
N LYS A 670 6.70 4.84 27.24
CA LYS A 670 5.40 4.58 27.88
C LYS A 670 4.85 3.26 27.37
N THR A 671 4.48 2.39 28.29
CA THR A 671 3.76 1.16 27.98
C THR A 671 2.25 1.44 27.96
N GLY A 672 1.53 0.63 27.21
CA GLY A 672 0.07 0.67 27.22
C GLY A 672 -0.49 -0.73 27.08
N THR A 673 -1.54 -1.00 27.84
CA THR A 673 -2.29 -2.25 27.75
C THR A 673 -3.75 -1.88 27.90
N THR A 674 -4.58 -2.32 26.96
CA THR A 674 -6.01 -2.05 27.05
C THR A 674 -6.69 -3.18 27.81
N GLN A 675 -7.97 -2.99 28.09
CA GLN A 675 -8.75 -3.96 28.85
C GLN A 675 -8.68 -5.34 28.22
N ASN A 676 -8.52 -6.36 29.02
CA ASN A 676 -8.40 -7.77 28.59
C ASN A 676 -7.17 -8.04 27.72
N GLN A 677 -6.19 -7.14 27.72
CA GLN A 677 -4.95 -7.30 26.94
C GLN A 677 -5.23 -7.37 25.42
N SER A 678 -6.26 -6.66 24.96
CA SER A 678 -6.60 -6.64 23.52
C SER A 678 -5.58 -5.88 22.69
N ASP A 679 -4.92 -4.90 23.31
CA ASP A 679 -3.89 -4.09 22.66
C ASP A 679 -2.69 -3.98 23.59
N GLY A 680 -1.50 -4.20 23.06
CA GLY A 680 -0.25 -3.93 23.74
C GLY A 680 0.53 -2.88 22.97
N TRP A 681 0.96 -1.84 23.67
CA TRP A 681 1.70 -0.73 23.07
C TRP A 681 3.01 -0.51 23.80
N PHE A 682 4.02 -0.08 23.05
CA PHE A 682 5.20 0.54 23.65
C PHE A 682 5.61 1.72 22.78
N MET A 683 5.70 2.90 23.39
CA MET A 683 6.21 4.12 22.78
C MET A 683 7.55 4.41 23.43
N GLY A 684 8.61 4.56 22.64
CA GLY A 684 9.92 4.87 23.20
C GLY A 684 10.65 5.89 22.33
N MET A 685 11.39 6.77 22.99
CA MET A 685 12.12 7.82 22.27
C MET A 685 13.50 8.03 22.83
N VAL A 686 14.42 8.32 21.93
CA VAL A 686 15.71 8.91 22.21
C VAL A 686 15.74 10.27 21.55
N PRO A 687 16.74 11.14 21.79
CA PRO A 687 16.64 12.52 21.30
C PRO A 687 16.32 12.68 19.82
N ASN A 688 16.82 11.81 18.95
CA ASN A 688 16.60 11.95 17.51
C ASN A 688 15.77 10.83 16.87
N LEU A 689 15.07 10.04 17.68
CA LEU A 689 14.22 8.98 17.11
C LEU A 689 13.08 8.63 18.06
N VAL A 690 11.85 8.70 17.56
CA VAL A 690 10.63 8.28 18.26
C VAL A 690 10.12 7.04 17.57
N THR A 691 9.94 5.94 18.31
CA THR A 691 9.47 4.68 17.76
C THR A 691 8.31 4.17 18.56
N GLY A 692 7.22 3.86 17.85
CA GLY A 692 6.03 3.28 18.46
C GLY A 692 5.76 1.89 17.93
N VAL A 693 5.24 1.02 18.81
CA VAL A 693 4.92 -0.37 18.47
C VAL A 693 3.55 -0.71 19.03
N TRP A 694 2.73 -1.35 18.19
CA TRP A 694 1.44 -1.90 18.59
C TRP A 694 1.39 -3.38 18.26
N VAL A 695 0.81 -4.19 19.16
CA VAL A 695 0.55 -5.62 18.95
C VAL A 695 -0.84 -5.93 19.50
N GLY A 696 -1.60 -6.72 18.75
CA GLY A 696 -2.93 -7.15 19.20
C GLY A 696 -3.55 -8.12 18.22
N GLY A 697 -4.70 -8.67 18.57
CA GLY A 697 -5.48 -9.51 17.68
C GLY A 697 -6.24 -8.68 16.66
N GLU A 698 -6.70 -9.32 15.60
CA GLU A 698 -7.54 -8.65 14.61
C GLU A 698 -8.80 -8.07 15.26
N ASP A 699 -9.38 -8.81 16.19
CA ASP A 699 -10.57 -8.41 16.94
C ASP A 699 -10.20 -8.30 18.44
N ARG A 700 -10.93 -7.46 19.18
CA ARG A 700 -10.66 -7.25 20.60
C ARG A 700 -10.87 -8.53 21.43
N SER A 701 -11.65 -9.47 20.94
CA SER A 701 -11.91 -10.74 21.63
C SER A 701 -10.79 -11.77 21.46
N ILE A 702 -9.73 -11.42 20.74
CA ILE A 702 -8.57 -12.30 20.49
C ILE A 702 -7.40 -11.70 21.27
N HIS A 703 -7.04 -12.33 22.40
CA HIS A 703 -6.03 -11.79 23.32
C HIS A 703 -5.54 -12.88 24.27
N PHE A 704 -4.43 -12.62 24.94
CA PHE A 704 -3.98 -13.46 26.05
C PHE A 704 -4.93 -13.32 27.25
N LYS A 705 -5.14 -14.39 27.99
CA LYS A 705 -5.92 -14.37 29.24
C LYS A 705 -5.18 -13.66 30.35
N GLU A 706 -3.86 -13.85 30.42
CA GLU A 706 -3.04 -13.37 31.52
C GLU A 706 -2.25 -12.13 31.11
N ILE A 707 -2.21 -11.15 32.02
CA ILE A 707 -1.54 -9.88 31.78
C ILE A 707 -0.03 -10.03 31.59
N GLY A 708 0.56 -11.03 32.24
CA GLY A 708 1.99 -11.29 32.10
C GLY A 708 2.42 -11.51 30.66
N PHE A 709 1.59 -12.20 29.87
CA PHE A 709 1.82 -12.43 28.46
C PHE A 709 1.29 -11.29 27.58
N GLY A 710 0.15 -10.70 27.94
CA GLY A 710 -0.58 -9.77 27.09
C GLY A 710 -0.33 -8.30 27.36
N GLN A 711 0.49 -7.95 28.33
CA GLN A 711 0.81 -6.55 28.59
C GLN A 711 1.74 -5.99 27.51
N GLY A 712 1.70 -4.68 27.34
CA GLY A 712 2.52 -4.00 26.33
C GLY A 712 4.01 -4.27 26.48
N ALA A 713 4.48 -4.43 27.74
CA ALA A 713 5.89 -4.73 28.01
C ALA A 713 6.32 -6.11 27.52
N THR A 714 5.37 -7.02 27.28
CA THR A 714 5.67 -8.35 26.72
C THR A 714 5.34 -8.43 25.24
N MET A 715 4.20 -7.88 24.82
CA MET A 715 3.78 -7.96 23.43
C MET A 715 4.51 -6.99 22.52
N ALA A 716 4.72 -5.75 22.95
CA ALA A 716 5.22 -4.68 22.07
C ALA A 716 6.67 -4.27 22.35
N LEU A 717 7.02 -4.12 23.62
CA LEU A 717 8.36 -3.63 24.00
C LEU A 717 9.51 -4.44 23.39
N PRO A 718 9.43 -5.78 23.29
CA PRO A 718 10.55 -6.52 22.67
C PRO A 718 10.85 -6.11 21.24
N ILE A 719 9.83 -5.73 20.46
CA ILE A 719 10.06 -5.24 19.09
C ILE A 719 10.90 -3.95 19.16
N TRP A 720 10.53 -3.04 20.05
CA TRP A 720 11.27 -1.79 20.26
C TRP A 720 12.71 -2.09 20.70
N GLY A 721 12.88 -3.01 21.63
CA GLY A 721 14.20 -3.38 22.14
C GLY A 721 15.10 -3.97 21.08
N LEU A 722 14.59 -4.92 20.29
CA LEU A 722 15.34 -5.52 19.18
C LEU A 722 15.69 -4.47 18.11
N TYR A 723 14.73 -3.59 17.80
CA TYR A 723 14.92 -2.55 16.81
C TYR A 723 16.05 -1.57 17.22
N MET A 724 15.96 -1.07 18.44
CA MET A 724 16.94 -0.10 18.93
C MET A 724 18.32 -0.74 19.11
N ARG A 725 18.37 -2.00 19.54
CA ARG A 725 19.67 -2.71 19.63
C ARG A 725 20.31 -2.82 18.25
N GLY A 726 19.51 -3.17 17.24
CA GLY A 726 20.00 -3.23 15.85
C GLY A 726 20.43 -1.85 15.33
N ALA A 727 19.67 -0.81 15.66
CA ALA A 727 20.01 0.55 15.25
C ALA A 727 21.32 1.03 15.86
N TYR A 728 21.57 0.71 17.13
CA TYR A 728 22.80 1.11 17.81
C TYR A 728 24.00 0.33 17.30
N GLU A 729 23.82 -0.90 16.85
CA GLU A 729 24.91 -1.70 16.27
C GLU A 729 25.46 -1.09 14.98
N ASN A 730 24.67 -0.29 14.28
CA ASN A 730 25.11 0.40 13.06
C ASN A 730 25.34 1.88 13.36
N GLU A 731 26.57 2.22 13.69
CA GLU A 731 26.94 3.58 14.08
C GLU A 731 26.70 4.60 12.97
N THR A 732 26.70 4.17 11.70
CA THR A 732 26.47 5.08 10.57
C THR A 732 25.05 5.65 10.57
N LEU A 733 24.12 5.03 11.29
CA LEU A 733 22.76 5.54 11.41
C LEU A 733 22.67 6.79 12.30
N GLY A 734 23.63 6.97 13.21
CA GLY A 734 23.67 8.17 14.05
C GLY A 734 22.52 8.28 15.05
N ILE A 735 21.98 7.15 15.51
CA ILE A 735 20.89 7.17 16.48
C ILE A 735 21.48 7.51 17.86
N SER A 736 20.91 8.55 18.48
CA SER A 736 21.47 9.15 19.69
C SER A 736 21.44 8.23 20.91
N GLN A 737 22.54 8.22 21.66
CA GLN A 737 22.60 7.64 23.00
C GLN A 737 22.92 8.72 24.04
N GLU A 738 22.68 9.97 23.67
CA GLU A 738 22.93 11.13 24.53
C GLU A 738 21.72 11.44 25.40
N GLU A 739 21.91 12.38 26.33
CA GLU A 739 20.81 12.92 27.10
C GLU A 739 19.92 13.81 26.23
N PHE A 740 18.65 13.95 26.61
CA PHE A 740 17.76 14.90 25.96
C PHE A 740 18.24 16.33 26.22
N LEU A 741 18.10 17.19 25.22
CA LEU A 741 18.55 18.57 25.30
C LEU A 741 17.66 19.36 26.23
N ALA A 742 18.27 19.92 27.28
CA ALA A 742 17.55 20.75 28.26
C ALA A 742 17.37 22.17 27.73
N PRO A 743 16.25 22.84 28.06
CA PRO A 743 16.12 24.26 27.80
C PRO A 743 17.19 25.06 28.58
N GLU A 744 17.48 26.28 28.11
CA GLU A 744 18.43 27.17 28.82
C GLU A 744 18.01 27.42 30.26
N LEU A 745 16.69 27.53 30.50
CA LEU A 745 16.15 27.77 31.82
C LEU A 745 15.05 26.77 32.13
N VAL A 746 15.23 26.03 33.23
CA VAL A 746 14.21 25.12 33.75
C VAL A 746 13.84 25.62 35.16
N SER A 747 12.62 26.14 35.29
CA SER A 747 12.14 26.66 36.57
C SER A 747 11.48 25.59 37.43
N ILE A 748 11.04 24.49 36.81
CA ILE A 748 10.37 23.38 37.54
C ILE A 748 11.46 22.51 38.16
N PRO A 749 11.38 22.23 39.47
CA PRO A 749 12.40 21.37 40.12
C PRO A 749 12.37 19.93 39.57
N LEU A 750 13.55 19.40 39.23
CA LEU A 750 13.69 18.04 38.69
C LEU A 750 14.45 17.10 39.65
N ASP A 751 15.29 17.66 40.54
CA ASP A 751 16.06 16.92 41.50
C ASP A 751 15.24 16.77 42.79
N CYS A 752 14.73 15.56 43.04
CA CYS A 752 13.79 15.35 44.14
C CYS A 752 14.44 15.40 45.53
N GLU A 753 15.73 15.04 45.64
CA GLU A 753 16.42 15.19 46.93
C GLU A 753 16.60 16.67 47.27
N GLU A 754 17.02 17.46 46.30
CA GLU A 754 17.16 18.90 46.46
C GLU A 754 15.82 19.52 46.82
N TYR A 755 14.76 19.13 46.10
CA TYR A 755 13.40 19.62 46.30
C TYR A 755 12.88 19.35 47.69
N GLU A 756 13.15 18.13 48.22
CA GLU A 756 12.71 17.76 49.58
C GLU A 756 13.51 18.44 50.69
N ASN A 757 14.78 18.78 50.39
CA ASN A 757 15.68 19.38 51.38
C ASN A 757 15.59 20.92 51.41
N GLU A 758 14.77 21.53 50.55
CA GLU A 758 14.57 22.99 50.54
C GLU A 758 13.68 23.45 51.68
N THR A 759 14.13 23.25 52.91
CA THR A 759 13.43 23.75 54.10
C THR A 759 14.19 24.92 54.75
N ASP A 760 15.26 25.42 54.13
CA ASP A 760 16.04 26.54 54.68
C ASP A 760 15.21 27.85 54.56
N PRO A 761 14.83 28.50 55.66
CA PRO A 761 14.02 29.69 55.58
C PRO A 761 14.74 30.88 55.00
N ASN A 762 16.06 30.80 54.74
CA ASN A 762 16.85 31.88 54.17
C ASN A 762 16.94 31.83 52.63
N VAL A 763 16.37 30.76 52.03
CA VAL A 763 16.35 30.64 50.58
C VAL A 763 14.95 30.99 50.06
N PRO A 764 14.83 31.93 49.09
CA PRO A 764 13.52 32.24 48.52
C PRO A 764 12.84 30.98 48.01
N ALA A 765 11.59 30.78 48.44
CA ALA A 765 10.82 29.60 48.03
C ALA A 765 10.70 29.57 46.50
N LYS A 766 11.16 28.45 45.91
CA LYS A 766 10.91 28.20 44.50
C LYS A 766 9.38 28.03 44.33
N PRO A 767 8.85 28.41 43.20
CA PRO A 767 7.41 28.21 42.95
C PRO A 767 7.08 26.73 43.10
N LYS A 768 6.28 26.38 44.09
CA LYS A 768 5.78 25.02 44.26
C LYS A 768 4.55 24.85 43.38
N ALA A 769 4.41 23.67 42.85
CA ALA A 769 3.14 23.32 42.20
C ALA A 769 2.04 23.52 43.24
N ASN A 770 0.93 24.09 42.81
CA ASN A 770 -0.18 24.34 43.70
C ASN A 770 -0.94 23.03 43.94
N LEU A 771 -0.44 22.27 44.91
CA LEU A 771 -1.05 20.98 45.24
C LEU A 771 -2.46 21.15 45.80
N ASP A 772 -2.73 22.33 46.44
CA ASP A 772 -4.08 22.65 46.92
C ASP A 772 -5.07 22.73 45.78
N ALA A 773 -4.58 23.16 44.62
CA ALA A 773 -5.42 23.22 43.40
C ALA A 773 -5.81 21.83 42.89
N LEU A 774 -5.10 20.78 43.35
CA LEU A 774 -5.43 19.41 43.00
C LEU A 774 -6.36 18.73 44.01
N GLY A 775 -6.75 19.45 45.06
CA GLY A 775 -7.75 18.99 46.03
C GLY A 775 -7.22 17.99 47.05
N PHE A 776 -5.95 18.11 47.48
CA PHE A 776 -5.37 17.26 48.55
C PHE A 776 -5.56 17.92 49.92
#